data_da99f313de72e553506d2b2e3e84d939
#
_entry.id   da99f313de72e553506d2b2e3e84d939
#
_cell.length_a   1.000
_cell.length_b   1.000
_cell.length_c   1.000
_cell.angle_alpha   90.00
_cell.angle_beta   90.00
_cell.angle_gamma   90.00
#
_symmetry.space_group_name_H-M   'P 1'
#
loop_
_entity.id
_entity.type
_entity.pdbx_description
1 polymer ?
#
loop_
_entity_poly.entity_id
_entity_poly.type
_entity_poly.pdbx_seq_one_letter_code
_entity_poly.pdbx_strand_id
1 'polypeptide(L)'
;MTTATDELPITAEAAGTPADALAQTTETTAAESATGDPVADAQARVDETTADTEAAEAAAEAAPDDKKLAAAARRARAAQKKAARALKKAREAAESAETQDAQDAQETQERPGTADATADAGSAEGTAPAAAPTSLQDALSLIRAGASVLAVAAGSAEAVAAAEPGDTKLADAAKDTRSAEQQAARAVRSVESVLGVESTDGSGAPATEDASAADAAAATPAAPEDPAVTAAREELARVEAEQVKLAAATKEAEAAADADPDNKDLFSAARKARWNELKAGKAVQKAAKALEEAEAAAPPPPRELTDEEKADRAAPKPQGQWLIDGKKPLNNDERIKQDDAGLAVADRVREIYAKQGFDSIPAEDLAPRFKWIGMYTQRRQDMDGEQTSLLSNAELQDRYFMMRIRLDGGMMSSEQMRVIGGISSDFARGTADFTDRQNIQLHWIRIEDVPEIWDRLASVNLDTFFGCGDVPRVILGSPVAGIAKDEIIDASPAIKEIKENWLTRDEFANLPRKFKSGISGSVRQDITHEIQDISFIGSEHPEKGPGFDVWVGGGLSTNPMLAQRLGAWVSIDEVPEVWCGVVRIFRDYGYRKLRNRARLKFLVADWGIEKFRRILEDDYLGRKLTDGPEPEVFPGYRDHVGVHEQRDGRFYVGVKPTVGHTEGDQLQRLADLAEAHGVTDLRTTPDKELIFLNVEPDAVDGLLDALDAEGMSARPSSFRRDIISCTGLEFCKLALVTTKQRAITLTDQLEERLGDLDVPLKISLNGCPNSCARTQVADIGLKGQIVTDDDGNRVEGFQVHLGGAVGMHPDFGKKLRGHKVTSAELDDYIVRVVENYKDQRDEGEQFRDWVLRADEAVLQ
;
A
#
# COMPACT_ATOMS: atom_id res chain seq x y z
N MET A 1 -21.64 63.35 6.79
CA MET A 1 -22.75 64.11 6.21
C MET A 1 -23.63 63.02 5.59
N THR A 2 -24.60 62.57 6.38
CA THR A 2 -26.03 62.87 6.38
C THR A 2 -26.70 62.30 5.14
N THR A 3 -27.73 61.45 5.14
CA THR A 3 -28.86 61.14 6.06
C THR A 3 -29.54 59.94 5.46
N ALA A 4 -29.85 58.86 6.16
CA ALA A 4 -31.11 58.55 6.88
C ALA A 4 -32.42 58.83 6.11
N THR A 5 -33.28 57.88 5.94
CA THR A 5 -34.50 57.55 6.68
C THR A 5 -35.30 56.49 5.96
N ASP A 6 -35.68 55.37 6.68
CA ASP A 6 -37.04 55.06 7.18
C ASP A 6 -38.01 54.54 6.10
N GLU A 7 -38.75 53.48 6.21
CA GLU A 7 -39.59 52.85 7.23
C GLU A 7 -40.10 51.49 6.79
N LEU A 8 -40.41 50.61 7.74
CA LEU A 8 -41.19 49.36 7.70
C LEU A 8 -42.71 49.72 7.72
N PRO A 9 -43.63 48.74 7.74
CA PRO A 9 -43.72 47.33 7.39
C PRO A 9 -44.96 46.91 6.56
N ILE A 10 -45.02 45.70 6.00
CA ILE A 10 -46.30 44.98 5.85
C ILE A 10 -46.03 43.44 5.84
N THR A 11 -46.77 42.80 6.72
CA THR A 11 -46.95 41.37 6.87
C THR A 11 -47.58 40.73 5.65
N ALA A 12 -47.05 39.54 5.19
CA ALA A 12 -47.77 38.62 4.38
C ALA A 12 -47.36 37.19 4.77
N GLU A 13 -48.36 36.36 5.02
CA GLU A 13 -48.40 35.01 5.43
C GLU A 13 -47.58 34.07 4.54
N ALA A 14 -46.95 33.10 5.19
CA ALA A 14 -46.21 32.02 4.54
C ALA A 14 -47.16 31.04 3.84
N ALA A 15 -47.13 31.06 2.51
CA ALA A 15 -47.55 29.94 1.69
C ALA A 15 -46.33 29.05 1.39
N GLY A 16 -46.36 27.80 1.83
CA GLY A 16 -45.30 26.82 1.59
C GLY A 16 -45.10 26.59 0.10
N THR A 17 -43.84 26.49 -0.30
CA THR A 17 -43.47 26.27 -1.68
C THR A 17 -43.76 24.82 -2.11
N PRO A 18 -44.00 24.54 -3.41
CA PRO A 18 -44.24 23.20 -3.94
C PRO A 18 -43.14 22.17 -3.65
N ALA A 19 -41.97 22.62 -3.20
CA ALA A 19 -40.84 21.75 -2.88
C ALA A 19 -41.00 20.96 -1.55
N ASP A 20 -41.81 21.46 -0.62
CA ASP A 20 -42.09 20.78 0.65
C ASP A 20 -43.17 19.72 0.57
N ALA A 21 -44.02 19.78 -0.46
CA ALA A 21 -45.04 18.77 -0.74
C ALA A 21 -44.46 17.50 -1.42
N LEU A 22 -43.39 17.64 -2.20
CA LEU A 22 -42.70 16.49 -2.83
C LEU A 22 -41.76 15.74 -1.86
N ALA A 23 -41.30 16.34 -0.78
CA ALA A 23 -40.41 15.69 0.19
C ALA A 23 -41.18 14.83 1.23
N GLN A 24 -42.49 15.00 1.37
CA GLN A 24 -43.31 14.26 2.35
C GLN A 24 -44.06 13.07 1.75
N THR A 25 -44.08 12.89 0.41
CA THR A 25 -44.75 11.76 -0.25
C THR A 25 -43.84 10.54 -0.50
N THR A 26 -42.57 10.59 -0.17
CA THR A 26 -41.65 9.47 -0.41
C THR A 26 -41.38 8.54 0.77
N GLU A 27 -42.04 8.73 1.92
CA GLU A 27 -41.80 7.86 3.10
C GLU A 27 -43.00 7.00 3.54
N THR A 28 -44.14 7.02 2.85
CA THR A 28 -45.36 6.36 3.40
C THR A 28 -46.09 5.36 2.47
N THR A 29 -45.44 4.83 1.42
CA THR A 29 -46.06 3.74 0.64
C THR A 29 -45.07 2.68 0.22
N ALA A 30 -44.52 1.95 1.18
CA ALA A 30 -43.72 0.76 0.94
C ALA A 30 -44.20 -0.44 1.79
N ALA A 31 -45.50 -0.69 1.80
CA ALA A 31 -46.05 -1.92 2.35
C ALA A 31 -47.46 -2.15 1.75
N GLU A 32 -47.49 -2.84 0.61
CA GLU A 32 -48.63 -3.70 0.16
C GLU A 32 -48.58 -3.86 -1.36
N SER A 33 -47.90 -4.85 -1.83
CA SER A 33 -48.22 -5.77 -2.95
C SER A 33 -46.94 -6.51 -3.41
N ALA A 34 -46.50 -7.48 -2.65
CA ALA A 34 -45.59 -8.46 -3.17
C ALA A 34 -46.42 -9.54 -3.84
N THR A 35 -46.38 -9.59 -5.17
CA THR A 35 -47.13 -10.57 -5.97
C THR A 35 -46.49 -11.95 -5.96
N GLY A 36 -45.33 -12.12 -5.37
CA GLY A 36 -44.53 -13.35 -5.36
C GLY A 36 -43.76 -13.63 -6.65
N ASP A 37 -43.92 -12.79 -7.67
CA ASP A 37 -43.17 -12.84 -8.92
C ASP A 37 -42.07 -11.73 -8.93
N PRO A 38 -40.79 -12.09 -8.86
CA PRO A 38 -39.70 -11.12 -8.82
C PRO A 38 -39.60 -10.21 -10.05
N VAL A 39 -40.08 -10.69 -11.23
CA VAL A 39 -40.07 -9.92 -12.47
C VAL A 39 -41.20 -8.89 -12.47
N ALA A 40 -42.41 -9.31 -12.03
CA ALA A 40 -43.57 -8.42 -11.92
C ALA A 40 -43.34 -7.30 -10.89
N ASP A 41 -42.73 -7.62 -9.73
CA ASP A 41 -42.40 -6.64 -8.69
C ASP A 41 -41.30 -5.65 -9.16
N ALA A 42 -40.31 -6.12 -9.92
CA ALA A 42 -39.27 -5.26 -10.50
C ALA A 42 -39.83 -4.37 -11.63
N GLN A 43 -40.81 -4.85 -12.42
CA GLN A 43 -41.50 -4.06 -13.45
C GLN A 43 -42.31 -2.93 -12.81
N ALA A 44 -43.11 -3.22 -11.77
CA ALA A 44 -43.88 -2.22 -11.05
C ALA A 44 -43.02 -1.07 -10.51
N ARG A 45 -41.80 -1.38 -9.99
CA ARG A 45 -40.85 -0.36 -9.54
C ARG A 45 -40.25 0.48 -10.68
N VAL A 46 -40.13 -0.08 -11.88
CA VAL A 46 -39.71 0.70 -13.06
C VAL A 46 -40.79 1.68 -13.45
N ASP A 47 -42.05 1.24 -13.45
CA ASP A 47 -43.16 2.08 -13.82
C ASP A 47 -43.38 3.24 -12.82
N GLU A 48 -43.24 2.96 -11.51
CA GLU A 48 -43.31 3.98 -10.44
C GLU A 48 -42.16 5.02 -10.58
N THR A 49 -40.90 4.57 -10.71
CA THR A 49 -39.76 5.47 -10.84
C THR A 49 -39.74 6.24 -12.15
N THR A 50 -40.40 5.75 -13.19
CA THR A 50 -40.61 6.47 -14.46
C THR A 50 -41.57 7.64 -14.28
N ALA A 51 -42.71 7.43 -13.61
CA ALA A 51 -43.64 8.50 -13.32
C ALA A 51 -43.00 9.60 -12.42
N ASP A 52 -42.27 9.19 -11.39
CA ASP A 52 -41.52 10.13 -10.52
C ASP A 52 -40.46 10.95 -11.27
N THR A 53 -39.79 10.32 -12.25
CA THR A 53 -38.77 11.01 -13.07
C THR A 53 -39.44 12.04 -13.98
N GLU A 54 -40.54 11.70 -14.66
CA GLU A 54 -41.27 12.62 -15.52
C GLU A 54 -41.81 13.82 -14.73
N ALA A 55 -42.32 13.59 -13.53
CA ALA A 55 -42.83 14.66 -12.66
C ALA A 55 -41.69 15.59 -12.17
N ALA A 56 -40.56 15.02 -11.78
CA ALA A 56 -39.41 15.82 -11.32
C ALA A 56 -38.71 16.59 -12.47
N GLU A 57 -38.71 16.06 -13.68
CA GLU A 57 -38.19 16.72 -14.87
C GLU A 57 -39.09 17.87 -15.29
N ALA A 58 -40.41 17.67 -15.33
CA ALA A 58 -41.40 18.73 -15.61
C ALA A 58 -41.30 19.88 -14.60
N ALA A 59 -41.10 19.57 -13.31
CA ALA A 59 -40.90 20.60 -12.29
C ALA A 59 -39.56 21.37 -12.48
N ALA A 60 -38.49 20.70 -12.89
CA ALA A 60 -37.22 21.34 -13.17
C ALA A 60 -37.24 22.20 -14.45
N GLU A 61 -37.98 21.79 -15.48
CA GLU A 61 -38.21 22.57 -16.71
C GLU A 61 -39.06 23.83 -16.45
N ALA A 62 -40.03 23.75 -15.54
CA ALA A 62 -40.86 24.88 -15.16
C ALA A 62 -40.11 25.96 -14.38
N ALA A 63 -39.01 25.61 -13.73
CA ALA A 63 -38.16 26.53 -12.97
C ALA A 63 -36.66 26.25 -13.19
N PRO A 64 -36.10 26.63 -14.34
CA PRO A 64 -34.73 26.26 -14.77
C PRO A 64 -33.62 26.80 -13.87
N ASP A 65 -33.85 27.86 -13.13
CA ASP A 65 -32.85 28.46 -12.22
C ASP A 65 -32.90 27.85 -10.79
N ASP A 66 -33.84 26.95 -10.50
CA ASP A 66 -33.94 26.30 -9.19
C ASP A 66 -33.03 25.05 -9.11
N LYS A 67 -31.86 25.25 -8.49
CA LYS A 67 -30.87 24.18 -8.29
C LYS A 67 -31.40 22.99 -7.48
N LYS A 68 -32.43 23.17 -6.63
CA LYS A 68 -33.01 22.07 -5.84
C LYS A 68 -33.88 21.18 -6.71
N LEU A 69 -34.69 21.77 -7.61
CA LEU A 69 -35.52 21.02 -8.57
C LEU A 69 -34.64 20.28 -9.59
N ALA A 70 -33.59 20.92 -10.10
CA ALA A 70 -32.63 20.25 -10.97
C ALA A 70 -31.90 19.07 -10.26
N ALA A 71 -31.61 19.19 -8.97
CA ALA A 71 -31.04 18.10 -8.18
C ALA A 71 -32.06 16.98 -7.90
N ALA A 72 -33.33 17.30 -7.73
CA ALA A 72 -34.44 16.33 -7.57
C ALA A 72 -34.62 15.51 -8.86
N ALA A 73 -34.65 16.15 -10.03
CA ALA A 73 -34.74 15.48 -11.33
C ALA A 73 -33.57 14.51 -11.57
N ARG A 74 -32.35 14.90 -11.22
CA ARG A 74 -31.16 14.01 -11.32
C ARG A 74 -31.28 12.79 -10.41
N ARG A 75 -31.81 12.95 -9.18
CA ARG A 75 -32.04 11.81 -8.26
C ARG A 75 -33.14 10.86 -8.77
N ALA A 76 -34.23 11.39 -9.31
CA ALA A 76 -35.29 10.60 -9.89
C ALA A 76 -34.80 9.78 -11.09
N ARG A 77 -34.04 10.38 -12.03
CA ARG A 77 -33.37 9.66 -13.14
C ARG A 77 -32.42 8.54 -12.65
N ALA A 78 -31.68 8.78 -11.57
CA ALA A 78 -30.83 7.76 -11.00
C ALA A 78 -31.63 6.59 -10.38
N ALA A 79 -32.76 6.88 -9.73
CA ALA A 79 -33.67 5.86 -9.19
C ALA A 79 -34.30 5.03 -10.30
N GLN A 80 -34.76 5.65 -11.39
CA GLN A 80 -35.32 4.98 -12.58
C GLN A 80 -34.29 4.04 -13.24
N LYS A 81 -33.06 4.51 -13.46
CA LYS A 81 -31.96 3.67 -13.97
C LYS A 81 -31.69 2.46 -13.08
N LYS A 82 -31.74 2.65 -11.75
CA LYS A 82 -31.56 1.57 -10.78
C LYS A 82 -32.67 0.53 -10.84
N ALA A 83 -33.94 0.98 -10.97
CA ALA A 83 -35.08 0.10 -11.11
C ALA A 83 -35.04 -0.70 -12.43
N ALA A 84 -34.70 -0.06 -13.56
CA ALA A 84 -34.54 -0.73 -14.85
C ALA A 84 -33.44 -1.81 -14.84
N ARG A 85 -32.34 -1.58 -14.14
CA ARG A 85 -31.28 -2.60 -13.94
C ARG A 85 -31.76 -3.78 -13.09
N ALA A 86 -32.52 -3.51 -12.03
CA ALA A 86 -33.11 -4.57 -11.21
C ALA A 86 -34.07 -5.45 -12.01
N LEU A 87 -34.88 -4.86 -12.88
CA LEU A 87 -35.78 -5.60 -13.78
C LEU A 87 -35.01 -6.48 -14.77
N LYS A 88 -33.95 -5.95 -15.39
CA LYS A 88 -33.07 -6.75 -16.27
C LYS A 88 -32.52 -7.96 -15.55
N LYS A 89 -32.00 -7.76 -14.33
CA LYS A 89 -31.44 -8.84 -13.50
C LYS A 89 -32.49 -9.88 -13.07
N ALA A 90 -33.72 -9.43 -12.78
CA ALA A 90 -34.82 -10.34 -12.46
C ALA A 90 -35.21 -11.22 -13.66
N ARG A 91 -35.26 -10.64 -14.88
CA ARG A 91 -35.52 -11.37 -16.13
C ARG A 91 -34.42 -12.38 -16.46
N GLU A 92 -33.13 -12.00 -16.33
CA GLU A 92 -31.99 -12.89 -16.55
C GLU A 92 -31.96 -14.06 -15.54
N ALA A 93 -32.38 -13.81 -14.29
CA ALA A 93 -32.53 -14.85 -13.30
C ALA A 93 -33.70 -15.82 -13.59
N ALA A 94 -34.83 -15.30 -14.11
CA ALA A 94 -35.95 -16.12 -14.53
C ALA A 94 -35.61 -17.01 -15.74
N GLU A 95 -34.95 -16.43 -16.78
CA GLU A 95 -34.46 -17.20 -17.95
C GLU A 95 -33.46 -18.28 -17.58
N SER A 96 -32.59 -18.00 -16.59
CA SER A 96 -31.62 -18.97 -16.09
C SER A 96 -32.28 -20.12 -15.32
N ALA A 97 -33.37 -19.84 -14.58
CA ALA A 97 -34.16 -20.85 -13.88
C ALA A 97 -34.91 -21.77 -14.86
N GLU A 98 -35.53 -21.20 -15.90
CA GLU A 98 -36.21 -21.95 -16.95
C GLU A 98 -35.25 -22.85 -17.75
N THR A 99 -34.01 -22.40 -17.98
CA THR A 99 -32.95 -23.19 -18.66
C THR A 99 -32.47 -24.32 -17.77
N GLN A 100 -32.38 -24.12 -16.45
CA GLN A 100 -31.95 -25.12 -15.48
C GLN A 100 -33.04 -26.20 -15.32
N ASP A 101 -34.29 -25.82 -15.21
CA ASP A 101 -35.44 -26.77 -15.16
C ASP A 101 -35.55 -27.62 -16.45
N ALA A 102 -35.20 -27.04 -17.61
CA ALA A 102 -35.17 -27.75 -18.88
C ALA A 102 -34.01 -28.75 -19.00
N GLN A 103 -32.84 -28.44 -18.37
CA GLN A 103 -31.70 -29.34 -18.29
C GLN A 103 -31.90 -30.49 -17.29
N ASP A 104 -32.46 -30.21 -16.13
CA ASP A 104 -32.80 -31.22 -15.11
C ASP A 104 -33.90 -32.19 -15.62
N ALA A 105 -34.80 -31.73 -16.49
CA ALA A 105 -35.78 -32.61 -17.16
C ALA A 105 -35.17 -33.52 -18.23
N GLN A 106 -34.05 -33.17 -18.84
CA GLN A 106 -33.31 -34.03 -19.79
C GLN A 106 -32.42 -35.04 -19.11
N GLU A 107 -31.79 -34.70 -17.96
CA GLU A 107 -30.93 -35.64 -17.22
C GLU A 107 -31.68 -36.79 -16.55
N THR A 108 -32.99 -36.69 -16.35
CA THR A 108 -33.83 -37.73 -15.74
C THR A 108 -34.23 -38.83 -16.71
N GLN A 109 -33.91 -38.73 -18.02
CA GLN A 109 -34.30 -39.73 -19.03
C GLN A 109 -33.20 -40.68 -19.51
N GLU A 110 -31.96 -40.51 -19.10
CA GLU A 110 -30.84 -41.41 -19.52
C GLU A 110 -30.05 -41.95 -18.34
N ARG A 111 -30.57 -43.04 -17.71
CA ARG A 111 -29.74 -44.00 -16.98
C ARG A 111 -30.31 -45.44 -17.16
N PRO A 112 -29.59 -46.32 -17.84
CA PRO A 112 -29.77 -47.76 -17.66
C PRO A 112 -28.84 -48.29 -16.59
N GLY A 113 -29.40 -49.06 -15.66
CA GLY A 113 -28.65 -49.70 -14.58
C GLY A 113 -27.84 -50.89 -15.06
N THR A 114 -26.76 -51.18 -14.34
CA THR A 114 -26.26 -52.57 -14.18
C THR A 114 -25.68 -52.77 -12.80
N ALA A 115 -25.95 -53.92 -12.28
CA ALA A 115 -25.70 -54.41 -10.93
C ALA A 115 -24.33 -55.12 -10.79
N ASP A 116 -23.94 -55.20 -9.51
CA ASP A 116 -23.34 -56.37 -8.85
C ASP A 116 -21.82 -56.64 -8.97
N ALA A 117 -21.15 -56.62 -7.86
CA ALA A 117 -20.46 -57.77 -7.22
C ALA A 117 -19.54 -57.38 -6.04
N THR A 118 -19.95 -57.71 -4.88
CA THR A 118 -19.26 -58.33 -3.72
C THR A 118 -17.72 -58.46 -3.72
N ALA A 119 -17.05 -58.07 -2.64
CA ALA A 119 -16.50 -58.87 -1.54
C ALA A 119 -15.36 -58.20 -0.78
N ASP A 120 -15.51 -58.08 0.49
CA ASP A 120 -14.82 -58.65 1.65
C ASP A 120 -13.60 -57.94 2.25
N ALA A 121 -13.82 -57.57 3.51
CA ALA A 121 -13.03 -57.70 4.73
C ALA A 121 -11.70 -56.93 4.94
N GLY A 122 -11.69 -56.15 6.00
CA GLY A 122 -10.50 -55.74 6.71
C GLY A 122 -10.73 -54.64 7.71
N SER A 123 -11.07 -55.02 8.94
CA SER A 123 -11.27 -54.19 10.10
C SER A 123 -10.02 -53.43 10.52
N ALA A 124 -10.15 -52.11 10.77
CA ALA A 124 -9.36 -51.38 11.75
C ALA A 124 -10.23 -50.28 12.39
N GLU A 125 -10.46 -50.40 13.66
CA GLU A 125 -11.14 -49.40 14.49
C GLU A 125 -10.37 -48.11 14.48
N GLY A 126 -10.98 -47.05 13.95
CA GLY A 126 -10.57 -45.67 14.06
C GLY A 126 -11.74 -44.91 14.63
N THR A 127 -11.56 -44.33 15.79
CA THR A 127 -12.54 -43.49 16.50
C THR A 127 -13.11 -42.41 15.59
N ALA A 128 -14.41 -42.46 15.38
CA ALA A 128 -15.15 -41.42 14.65
C ALA A 128 -15.01 -40.05 15.30
N PRO A 129 -14.95 -38.96 14.53
CA PRO A 129 -15.03 -37.59 15.07
C PRO A 129 -16.43 -37.38 15.66
N ALA A 130 -16.46 -36.76 16.85
CA ALA A 130 -17.70 -36.43 17.53
C ALA A 130 -18.63 -35.61 16.63
N ALA A 131 -19.90 -35.97 16.58
CA ALA A 131 -20.92 -35.28 15.81
C ALA A 131 -21.01 -33.83 16.23
N ALA A 132 -21.27 -32.92 15.25
CA ALA A 132 -21.47 -31.51 15.52
C ALA A 132 -22.68 -31.31 16.45
N PRO A 133 -22.63 -30.30 17.37
CA PRO A 133 -23.70 -30.06 18.34
C PRO A 133 -25.00 -29.71 17.65
N THR A 134 -26.07 -30.42 18.02
CA THR A 134 -27.40 -30.27 17.43
C THR A 134 -28.23 -29.15 18.06
N SER A 135 -27.74 -28.56 19.16
CA SER A 135 -28.39 -27.44 19.86
C SER A 135 -27.39 -26.45 20.43
N LEU A 136 -27.83 -25.21 20.69
CA LEU A 136 -27.03 -24.19 21.37
C LEU A 136 -26.62 -24.61 22.80
N GLN A 137 -27.42 -25.44 23.47
CA GLN A 137 -27.10 -26.01 24.79
C GLN A 137 -25.97 -27.06 24.71
N ASP A 138 -25.92 -27.83 23.63
CA ASP A 138 -24.83 -28.81 23.40
C ASP A 138 -23.51 -28.06 23.10
N ALA A 139 -23.59 -26.97 22.35
CA ALA A 139 -22.46 -26.09 22.10
C ALA A 139 -21.89 -25.45 23.37
N LEU A 140 -22.76 -24.95 24.24
CA LEU A 140 -22.37 -24.40 25.56
C LEU A 140 -21.71 -25.47 26.45
N SER A 141 -22.24 -26.69 26.42
CA SER A 141 -21.66 -27.80 27.18
C SER A 141 -20.25 -28.14 26.71
N LEU A 142 -20.00 -28.13 25.40
CA LEU A 142 -18.67 -28.35 24.82
C LEU A 142 -17.70 -27.21 25.16
N ILE A 143 -18.15 -25.96 25.13
CA ILE A 143 -17.32 -24.78 25.49
C ILE A 143 -16.96 -24.85 26.99
N ARG A 144 -17.91 -25.23 27.90
CA ARG A 144 -17.62 -25.44 29.32
C ARG A 144 -16.62 -26.56 29.55
N ALA A 145 -16.75 -27.68 28.84
CA ALA A 145 -15.78 -28.78 28.92
C ALA A 145 -14.38 -28.33 28.48
N GLY A 146 -14.27 -27.56 27.37
CA GLY A 146 -13.00 -26.99 26.94
C GLY A 146 -12.38 -26.01 27.94
N ALA A 147 -13.17 -25.15 28.55
CA ALA A 147 -12.71 -24.24 29.60
C ALA A 147 -12.21 -25.00 30.86
N SER A 148 -12.89 -26.10 31.23
CA SER A 148 -12.46 -26.94 32.35
C SER A 148 -11.13 -27.64 32.07
N VAL A 149 -10.87 -28.09 30.83
CA VAL A 149 -9.60 -28.68 30.45
C VAL A 149 -8.47 -27.64 30.54
N LEU A 150 -8.72 -26.41 30.10
CA LEU A 150 -7.75 -25.32 30.20
C LEU A 150 -7.46 -24.91 31.63
N ALA A 151 -8.45 -24.95 32.53
CA ALA A 151 -8.24 -24.69 33.97
C ALA A 151 -7.33 -25.76 34.61
N VAL A 152 -7.52 -27.03 34.27
CA VAL A 152 -6.64 -28.12 34.73
C VAL A 152 -5.23 -27.97 34.18
N ALA A 153 -5.09 -27.60 32.88
CA ALA A 153 -3.80 -27.38 32.26
C ALA A 153 -3.05 -26.19 32.87
N ALA A 154 -3.76 -25.08 33.18
CA ALA A 154 -3.18 -23.92 33.87
C ALA A 154 -2.68 -24.25 35.28
N GLY A 155 -3.47 -24.96 36.05
CA GLY A 155 -3.07 -25.42 37.37
C GLY A 155 -1.87 -26.37 37.33
N SER A 156 -1.81 -27.25 36.36
CA SER A 156 -0.67 -28.17 36.15
C SER A 156 0.60 -27.41 35.75
N ALA A 157 0.49 -26.43 34.84
CA ALA A 157 1.63 -25.60 34.39
C ALA A 157 2.18 -24.73 35.54
N GLU A 158 1.30 -24.17 36.38
CA GLU A 158 1.68 -23.42 37.60
C GLU A 158 2.40 -24.31 38.62
N ALA A 159 1.91 -25.54 38.83
CA ALA A 159 2.54 -26.49 39.76
C ALA A 159 3.95 -26.88 39.29
N VAL A 160 4.16 -27.08 37.99
CA VAL A 160 5.47 -27.36 37.38
C VAL A 160 6.39 -26.16 37.50
N ALA A 161 5.92 -24.95 37.18
CA ALA A 161 6.70 -23.72 37.33
C ALA A 161 7.09 -23.43 38.81
N ALA A 162 6.22 -23.77 39.74
CA ALA A 162 6.50 -23.64 41.18
C ALA A 162 7.54 -24.66 41.70
N ALA A 163 7.66 -25.81 41.01
CA ALA A 163 8.64 -26.83 41.38
C ALA A 163 10.08 -26.45 40.93
N GLU A 164 10.19 -25.61 39.87
CA GLU A 164 11.48 -25.13 39.36
C GLU A 164 11.51 -23.59 39.26
N PRO A 165 11.62 -22.86 40.39
CA PRO A 165 11.42 -21.40 40.39
C PRO A 165 12.49 -20.56 39.67
N GLY A 166 13.54 -21.20 39.18
CA GLY A 166 14.59 -20.56 38.37
C GLY A 166 14.44 -20.68 36.85
N ASP A 167 13.47 -21.47 36.37
CA ASP A 167 13.23 -21.64 34.92
C ASP A 167 12.19 -20.64 34.40
N THR A 168 12.70 -19.61 33.71
CA THR A 168 11.86 -18.55 33.11
C THR A 168 10.91 -19.07 32.03
N LYS A 169 11.27 -20.16 31.33
CA LYS A 169 10.41 -20.74 30.28
C LYS A 169 9.18 -21.45 30.87
N LEU A 170 9.36 -22.12 31.99
CA LEU A 170 8.23 -22.73 32.70
C LEU A 170 7.30 -21.67 33.31
N ALA A 171 7.85 -20.59 33.83
CA ALA A 171 7.08 -19.45 34.33
C ALA A 171 6.28 -18.75 33.24
N ASP A 172 6.86 -18.54 32.05
CA ASP A 172 6.17 -17.97 30.90
C ASP A 172 5.08 -18.90 30.36
N ALA A 173 5.34 -20.21 30.25
CA ALA A 173 4.36 -21.21 29.84
C ALA A 173 3.16 -21.28 30.80
N ALA A 174 3.39 -21.20 32.11
CA ALA A 174 2.34 -21.13 33.11
C ALA A 174 1.48 -19.86 32.96
N LYS A 175 2.09 -18.73 32.72
CA LYS A 175 1.41 -17.45 32.45
C LYS A 175 0.54 -17.49 31.19
N ASP A 176 1.06 -18.07 30.12
CA ASP A 176 0.33 -18.22 28.85
C ASP A 176 -0.87 -19.15 28.98
N THR A 177 -0.70 -20.29 29.70
CA THR A 177 -1.79 -21.23 29.95
C THR A 177 -2.88 -20.60 30.83
N ARG A 178 -2.49 -19.81 31.84
CA ARG A 178 -3.42 -19.06 32.69
C ARG A 178 -4.17 -17.99 31.91
N SER A 179 -3.52 -17.32 30.96
CA SER A 179 -4.16 -16.35 30.05
C SER A 179 -5.21 -17.01 29.16
N ALA A 180 -4.90 -18.19 28.60
CA ALA A 180 -5.83 -18.99 27.81
C ALA A 180 -7.05 -19.47 28.63
N GLU A 181 -6.84 -19.91 29.86
CA GLU A 181 -7.92 -20.25 30.79
C GLU A 181 -8.86 -19.07 31.04
N GLN A 182 -8.29 -17.91 31.36
CA GLN A 182 -9.09 -16.70 31.61
C GLN A 182 -9.90 -16.25 30.37
N GLN A 183 -9.35 -16.39 29.17
CA GLN A 183 -10.07 -16.10 27.93
C GLN A 183 -11.22 -17.09 27.70
N ALA A 184 -10.99 -18.39 27.94
CA ALA A 184 -12.02 -19.41 27.82
C ALA A 184 -13.15 -19.20 28.84
N ALA A 185 -12.82 -18.86 30.09
CA ALA A 185 -13.80 -18.56 31.12
C ALA A 185 -14.63 -17.29 30.79
N ARG A 186 -14.04 -16.29 30.17
CA ARG A 186 -14.78 -15.12 29.66
C ARG A 186 -15.73 -15.49 28.51
N ALA A 187 -15.30 -16.33 27.62
CA ALA A 187 -16.12 -16.81 26.49
C ALA A 187 -17.34 -17.61 27.00
N VAL A 188 -17.16 -18.49 28.00
CA VAL A 188 -18.27 -19.20 28.64
C VAL A 188 -19.28 -18.23 29.25
N ARG A 189 -18.84 -17.29 30.06
CA ARG A 189 -19.75 -16.29 30.70
C ARG A 189 -20.45 -15.42 29.64
N SER A 190 -19.79 -15.07 28.54
CA SER A 190 -20.41 -14.29 27.47
C SER A 190 -21.53 -15.08 26.80
N VAL A 191 -21.33 -16.38 26.52
CA VAL A 191 -22.36 -17.25 25.93
C VAL A 191 -23.50 -17.52 26.94
N GLU A 192 -23.21 -17.72 28.19
CA GLU A 192 -24.22 -17.90 29.28
C GLU A 192 -25.10 -16.65 29.43
N SER A 193 -24.50 -15.47 29.39
CA SER A 193 -25.24 -14.20 29.44
C SER A 193 -26.17 -14.02 28.23
N VAL A 194 -25.73 -14.42 27.03
CA VAL A 194 -26.56 -14.35 25.81
C VAL A 194 -27.71 -15.36 25.86
N LEU A 195 -27.52 -16.53 26.51
CA LEU A 195 -28.52 -17.58 26.61
C LEU A 195 -29.45 -17.44 27.81
N GLY A 196 -29.22 -16.47 28.70
CA GLY A 196 -30.03 -16.26 29.91
C GLY A 196 -29.93 -17.42 30.94
N VAL A 197 -28.80 -18.14 30.97
CA VAL A 197 -28.55 -19.28 31.86
C VAL A 197 -27.85 -18.77 33.13
N GLU A 198 -28.50 -18.87 34.28
CA GLU A 198 -27.88 -18.55 35.57
C GLU A 198 -26.76 -19.55 35.87
N SER A 199 -25.57 -19.03 36.27
CA SER A 199 -24.43 -19.87 36.66
C SER A 199 -24.67 -20.53 38.01
N THR A 200 -24.72 -21.86 38.01
CA THR A 200 -24.69 -22.67 39.22
C THR A 200 -23.23 -23.02 39.55
N ASP A 201 -22.51 -22.16 40.20
CA ASP A 201 -21.26 -22.52 40.88
C ASP A 201 -21.54 -22.71 42.36
N GLY A 202 -21.72 -23.98 42.75
CA GLY A 202 -21.69 -24.40 44.11
C GLY A 202 -20.29 -24.77 44.55
N SER A 203 -19.61 -23.92 45.29
CA SER A 203 -18.54 -24.35 46.18
C SER A 203 -18.64 -23.57 47.49
N GLY A 204 -19.30 -24.18 48.45
CA GLY A 204 -19.29 -23.70 49.81
C GLY A 204 -17.97 -24.05 50.52
N ALA A 205 -17.40 -23.09 51.20
CA ALA A 205 -16.49 -23.33 52.32
C ALA A 205 -16.92 -22.47 53.49
N PRO A 206 -16.79 -22.92 54.77
CA PRO A 206 -17.59 -22.44 55.86
C PRO A 206 -17.10 -21.13 56.47
N ALA A 207 -18.07 -20.36 56.90
CA ALA A 207 -17.90 -19.12 57.62
C ALA A 207 -17.33 -19.36 59.01
N THR A 208 -16.45 -18.51 59.48
CA THR A 208 -16.25 -18.19 60.88
C THR A 208 -16.76 -16.79 61.14
N GLU A 209 -17.74 -16.75 62.10
CA GLU A 209 -18.32 -15.53 62.62
C GLU A 209 -17.28 -14.71 63.38
N ASP A 210 -17.26 -13.38 63.12
CA ASP A 210 -17.38 -12.49 64.29
C ASP A 210 -17.92 -11.13 63.87
N ALA A 211 -18.78 -10.60 64.67
CA ALA A 211 -19.67 -9.50 64.44
C ALA A 211 -19.02 -8.16 64.76
N SER A 212 -19.39 -7.11 64.02
CA SER A 212 -19.96 -5.91 64.60
C SER A 212 -20.64 -5.02 63.61
N ALA A 213 -21.79 -4.54 63.95
CA ALA A 213 -22.63 -3.67 63.20
C ALA A 213 -22.06 -2.27 63.05
N ALA A 214 -22.21 -1.70 61.87
CA ALA A 214 -22.73 -0.36 61.65
C ALA A 214 -22.74 0.00 60.13
N ASP A 215 -23.82 0.67 59.78
CA ASP A 215 -24.09 1.46 58.56
C ASP A 215 -24.52 0.74 57.29
N ALA A 216 -25.86 0.61 57.21
CA ALA A 216 -26.62 0.56 56.00
C ALA A 216 -26.50 1.93 55.26
N ALA A 217 -25.57 2.04 54.31
CA ALA A 217 -25.62 3.10 53.29
C ALA A 217 -26.34 2.53 52.06
N ALA A 218 -27.48 3.16 51.75
CA ALA A 218 -28.32 2.84 50.61
C ALA A 218 -27.49 2.77 49.31
N ALA A 219 -27.58 1.67 48.57
CA ALA A 219 -27.07 1.56 47.25
C ALA A 219 -27.77 2.63 46.38
N THR A 220 -27.00 3.62 45.95
CA THR A 220 -27.41 4.58 44.94
C THR A 220 -27.61 3.77 43.64
N PRO A 221 -28.74 3.93 42.92
CA PRO A 221 -28.88 3.28 41.61
C PRO A 221 -27.79 3.74 40.68
N ALA A 222 -27.16 2.80 39.95
CA ALA A 222 -26.17 3.08 38.96
C ALA A 222 -26.74 4.13 37.98
N ALA A 223 -25.97 5.16 37.69
CA ALA A 223 -26.33 6.16 36.70
C ALA A 223 -26.64 5.48 35.35
N PRO A 224 -27.66 5.90 34.63
CA PRO A 224 -27.99 5.32 33.34
C PRO A 224 -26.77 5.42 32.43
N GLU A 225 -26.43 4.30 31.80
CA GLU A 225 -25.34 4.23 30.81
C GLU A 225 -25.59 5.21 29.65
N ASP A 226 -24.56 5.82 29.09
CA ASP A 226 -24.69 6.74 27.97
C ASP A 226 -25.42 6.07 26.80
N PRO A 227 -26.48 6.65 26.25
CA PRO A 227 -27.25 6.06 25.14
C PRO A 227 -26.38 5.73 23.91
N ALA A 228 -25.29 6.46 23.68
CA ALA A 228 -24.35 6.21 22.57
C ALA A 228 -23.52 4.95 22.84
N VAL A 229 -23.10 4.70 24.07
CA VAL A 229 -22.38 3.48 24.47
C VAL A 229 -23.28 2.26 24.35
N THR A 230 -24.52 2.38 24.84
CA THR A 230 -25.51 1.30 24.75
C THR A 230 -25.79 0.94 23.27
N ALA A 231 -26.04 1.92 22.40
CA ALA A 231 -26.28 1.70 20.99
C ALA A 231 -25.07 1.09 20.26
N ALA A 232 -23.87 1.53 20.58
CA ALA A 232 -22.63 0.98 19.99
C ALA A 232 -22.38 -0.48 20.43
N ARG A 233 -22.75 -0.83 21.67
CA ARG A 233 -22.65 -2.20 22.20
C ARG A 233 -23.67 -3.13 21.55
N GLU A 234 -24.90 -2.68 21.35
CA GLU A 234 -25.93 -3.43 20.62
C GLU A 234 -25.53 -3.69 19.18
N GLU A 235 -24.97 -2.69 18.49
CA GLU A 235 -24.49 -2.85 17.13
C GLU A 235 -23.32 -3.83 17.04
N LEU A 236 -22.37 -3.79 17.98
CA LEU A 236 -21.29 -4.75 18.06
C LEU A 236 -21.81 -6.18 18.20
N ALA A 237 -22.70 -6.42 19.15
CA ALA A 237 -23.32 -7.74 19.35
C ALA A 237 -24.05 -8.25 18.11
N ARG A 238 -24.74 -7.36 17.39
CA ARG A 238 -25.43 -7.69 16.14
C ARG A 238 -24.50 -8.15 15.03
N VAL A 239 -23.39 -7.42 14.80
CA VAL A 239 -22.43 -7.76 13.73
C VAL A 239 -21.56 -8.98 14.10
N GLU A 240 -21.29 -9.23 15.39
CA GLU A 240 -20.62 -10.45 15.85
C GLU A 240 -21.49 -11.69 15.59
N ALA A 241 -22.78 -11.62 15.88
CA ALA A 241 -23.71 -12.71 15.60
C ALA A 241 -23.79 -13.03 14.08
N GLU A 242 -23.74 -12.00 13.24
CA GLU A 242 -23.73 -12.19 11.78
C GLU A 242 -22.39 -12.80 11.31
N GLN A 243 -21.27 -12.40 11.87
CA GLN A 243 -19.96 -12.99 11.55
C GLN A 243 -19.93 -14.49 11.87
N VAL A 244 -20.44 -14.90 13.04
CA VAL A 244 -20.51 -16.32 13.43
C VAL A 244 -21.31 -17.14 12.42
N LYS A 245 -22.44 -16.60 11.96
CA LYS A 245 -23.30 -17.24 10.96
C LYS A 245 -22.59 -17.40 9.61
N LEU A 246 -21.90 -16.34 9.16
CA LEU A 246 -21.17 -16.38 7.90
C LEU A 246 -19.92 -17.28 7.95
N ALA A 247 -19.23 -17.36 9.08
CA ALA A 247 -18.12 -18.29 9.28
C ALA A 247 -18.58 -19.76 9.19
N ALA A 248 -19.77 -20.09 9.72
CA ALA A 248 -20.35 -21.43 9.57
C ALA A 248 -20.67 -21.75 8.09
N ALA A 249 -21.25 -20.79 7.34
CA ALA A 249 -21.53 -20.94 5.92
C ALA A 249 -20.26 -21.05 5.06
N THR A 250 -19.19 -20.36 5.42
CA THR A 250 -17.89 -20.50 4.74
C THR A 250 -17.34 -21.90 4.91
N LYS A 251 -17.34 -22.42 6.12
CA LYS A 251 -16.84 -23.76 6.43
C LYS A 251 -17.61 -24.85 5.67
N GLU A 252 -18.92 -24.69 5.54
CA GLU A 252 -19.75 -25.60 4.77
C GLU A 252 -19.44 -25.52 3.27
N ALA A 253 -19.30 -24.32 2.71
CA ALA A 253 -19.00 -24.14 1.30
C ALA A 253 -17.56 -24.62 0.94
N GLU A 254 -16.58 -24.39 1.82
CA GLU A 254 -15.21 -24.90 1.65
C GLU A 254 -15.18 -26.43 1.68
N ALA A 255 -15.90 -27.06 2.60
CA ALA A 255 -16.00 -28.51 2.68
C ALA A 255 -16.69 -29.13 1.43
N ALA A 256 -17.68 -28.43 0.86
CA ALA A 256 -18.29 -28.87 -0.40
C ALA A 256 -17.33 -28.76 -1.60
N ALA A 257 -16.53 -27.69 -1.67
CA ALA A 257 -15.53 -27.51 -2.71
C ALA A 257 -14.38 -28.53 -2.59
N ASP A 258 -13.95 -28.85 -1.38
CA ASP A 258 -12.93 -29.89 -1.13
C ASP A 258 -13.40 -31.29 -1.48
N ALA A 259 -14.71 -31.57 -1.36
CA ALA A 259 -15.30 -32.85 -1.69
C ALA A 259 -15.41 -33.12 -3.21
N ASP A 260 -15.44 -32.08 -4.05
CA ASP A 260 -15.49 -32.17 -5.52
C ASP A 260 -14.54 -31.11 -6.15
N PRO A 261 -13.22 -31.42 -6.22
CA PRO A 261 -12.19 -30.49 -6.67
C PRO A 261 -12.27 -30.03 -8.12
N ASP A 262 -13.03 -30.72 -8.96
CA ASP A 262 -13.17 -30.39 -10.38
C ASP A 262 -14.38 -29.46 -10.65
N ASN A 263 -15.18 -29.19 -9.64
CA ASN A 263 -16.41 -28.39 -9.76
C ASN A 263 -16.14 -26.89 -9.50
N LYS A 264 -16.04 -26.13 -10.57
CA LYS A 264 -15.75 -24.69 -10.53
C LYS A 264 -16.82 -23.85 -9.79
N ASP A 265 -18.07 -24.31 -9.79
CA ASP A 265 -19.17 -23.59 -9.14
C ASP A 265 -19.08 -23.70 -7.61
N LEU A 266 -18.67 -24.87 -7.09
CA LEU A 266 -18.40 -25.02 -5.66
C LEU A 266 -17.23 -24.17 -5.19
N PHE A 267 -16.17 -24.07 -5.97
CA PHE A 267 -15.05 -23.15 -5.68
C PHE A 267 -15.49 -21.68 -5.69
N SER A 268 -16.34 -21.30 -6.66
CA SER A 268 -16.89 -19.95 -6.70
C SER A 268 -17.78 -19.66 -5.49
N ALA A 269 -18.61 -20.62 -5.08
CA ALA A 269 -19.45 -20.51 -3.89
C ALA A 269 -18.63 -20.39 -2.59
N ALA A 270 -17.60 -21.22 -2.43
CA ALA A 270 -16.69 -21.16 -1.28
C ALA A 270 -15.96 -19.82 -1.20
N ARG A 271 -15.47 -19.32 -2.34
CA ARG A 271 -14.82 -18.01 -2.42
C ARG A 271 -15.79 -16.87 -2.08
N LYS A 272 -17.04 -16.94 -2.52
CA LYS A 272 -18.08 -15.97 -2.16
C LYS A 272 -18.45 -16.01 -0.67
N ALA A 273 -18.55 -17.21 -0.09
CA ALA A 273 -18.83 -17.39 1.33
C ALA A 273 -17.69 -16.80 2.16
N ARG A 274 -16.45 -17.14 1.84
CA ARG A 274 -15.23 -16.58 2.48
C ARG A 274 -15.18 -15.07 2.41
N TRP A 275 -15.57 -14.51 1.29
CA TRP A 275 -15.68 -13.06 1.11
C TRP A 275 -16.67 -12.40 2.06
N ASN A 276 -17.86 -13.00 2.20
CA ASN A 276 -18.90 -12.47 3.09
C ASN A 276 -18.46 -12.54 4.57
N GLU A 277 -17.77 -13.61 4.95
CA GLU A 277 -17.17 -13.76 6.30
C GLU A 277 -16.14 -12.67 6.58
N LEU A 278 -15.24 -12.39 5.63
CA LEU A 278 -14.24 -11.33 5.76
C LEU A 278 -14.87 -9.93 5.87
N LYS A 279 -15.97 -9.69 5.14
CA LYS A 279 -16.75 -8.45 5.28
C LYS A 279 -17.35 -8.31 6.68
N ALA A 280 -17.90 -9.39 7.20
CA ALA A 280 -18.48 -9.40 8.55
C ALA A 280 -17.41 -9.18 9.62
N GLY A 281 -16.24 -9.80 9.51
CA GLY A 281 -15.11 -9.57 10.42
C GLY A 281 -14.69 -8.09 10.48
N LYS A 282 -14.70 -7.39 9.34
CA LYS A 282 -14.44 -5.93 9.32
C LYS A 282 -15.58 -5.10 9.92
N ALA A 283 -16.82 -5.54 9.76
CA ALA A 283 -17.94 -4.87 10.41
C ALA A 283 -17.83 -4.97 11.94
N VAL A 284 -17.40 -6.13 12.46
CA VAL A 284 -17.11 -6.31 13.88
C VAL A 284 -15.99 -5.38 14.36
N GLN A 285 -14.86 -5.33 13.65
CA GLN A 285 -13.77 -4.42 13.99
C GLN A 285 -14.21 -2.95 14.00
N LYS A 286 -15.05 -2.55 13.02
CA LYS A 286 -15.58 -1.20 12.95
C LYS A 286 -16.53 -0.90 14.11
N ALA A 287 -17.39 -1.85 14.47
CA ALA A 287 -18.34 -1.69 15.56
C ALA A 287 -17.61 -1.70 16.93
N ALA A 288 -16.60 -2.55 17.11
CA ALA A 288 -15.75 -2.56 18.30
C ALA A 288 -15.02 -1.22 18.48
N LYS A 289 -14.47 -0.67 17.41
CA LYS A 289 -13.85 0.65 17.44
C LYS A 289 -14.85 1.78 17.72
N ALA A 290 -16.08 1.68 17.21
CA ALA A 290 -17.13 2.64 17.51
C ALA A 290 -17.58 2.57 18.97
N LEU A 291 -17.60 1.38 19.58
CA LEU A 291 -17.83 1.21 21.01
C LEU A 291 -16.69 1.81 21.84
N GLU A 292 -15.44 1.54 21.49
CA GLU A 292 -14.27 2.15 22.14
C GLU A 292 -14.29 3.68 22.05
N GLU A 293 -14.67 4.22 20.89
CA GLU A 293 -14.82 5.67 20.68
C GLU A 293 -16.01 6.24 21.49
N ALA A 294 -17.12 5.51 21.59
CA ALA A 294 -18.28 5.92 22.40
C ALA A 294 -17.97 5.85 23.90
N GLU A 295 -17.32 4.79 24.38
CA GLU A 295 -16.86 4.66 25.77
C GLU A 295 -15.80 5.72 26.14
N ALA A 296 -14.92 6.07 25.20
CA ALA A 296 -13.94 7.14 25.38
C ALA A 296 -14.56 8.55 25.32
N ALA A 297 -15.69 8.71 24.64
CA ALA A 297 -16.44 9.97 24.53
C ALA A 297 -17.45 10.15 25.66
N ALA A 298 -17.90 9.06 26.29
CA ALA A 298 -18.78 9.11 27.46
C ALA A 298 -18.07 9.88 28.59
N PRO A 299 -18.64 10.96 29.13
CA PRO A 299 -18.00 11.71 30.17
C PRO A 299 -17.79 10.82 31.39
N PRO A 300 -16.54 10.64 31.86
CA PRO A 300 -16.33 9.95 33.13
C PRO A 300 -17.05 10.74 34.21
N PRO A 301 -17.55 10.08 35.25
CA PRO A 301 -18.13 10.78 36.38
C PRO A 301 -17.13 11.85 36.85
N PRO A 302 -17.56 13.08 37.14
CA PRO A 302 -16.67 14.18 37.42
C PRO A 302 -15.82 13.89 38.65
N ARG A 303 -14.64 13.35 38.40
CA ARG A 303 -13.58 13.24 39.39
C ARG A 303 -12.61 14.39 39.18
N GLU A 304 -12.32 15.16 40.16
CA GLU A 304 -11.24 16.12 40.12
C GLU A 304 -9.91 15.36 39.90
N LEU A 305 -9.27 15.65 38.77
CA LEU A 305 -7.94 15.12 38.48
C LEU A 305 -6.93 15.67 39.50
N THR A 306 -6.04 14.84 40.00
CA THR A 306 -4.90 15.29 40.78
C THR A 306 -4.02 16.22 39.99
N ASP A 307 -3.23 17.07 40.62
CA ASP A 307 -2.33 17.99 39.89
C ASP A 307 -1.26 17.23 39.10
N GLU A 308 -0.90 16.02 39.53
CA GLU A 308 0.00 15.10 38.82
C GLU A 308 -0.66 14.55 37.54
N GLU A 309 -1.93 14.16 37.60
CA GLU A 309 -2.71 13.70 36.41
C GLU A 309 -2.97 14.85 35.42
N LYS A 310 -3.13 16.10 35.93
CA LYS A 310 -3.24 17.29 35.06
C LYS A 310 -1.90 17.59 34.37
N ALA A 311 -0.78 17.44 35.09
CA ALA A 311 0.56 17.62 34.55
C ALA A 311 0.91 16.53 33.50
N ASP A 312 0.54 15.26 33.76
CA ASP A 312 0.77 14.13 32.83
C ASP A 312 -0.08 14.26 31.54
N ARG A 313 -1.32 14.79 31.66
CA ARG A 313 -2.16 15.11 30.48
C ARG A 313 -1.62 16.30 29.67
N ALA A 314 -0.97 17.26 30.31
CA ALA A 314 -0.38 18.42 29.67
C ALA A 314 1.02 18.15 29.08
N ALA A 315 1.68 17.08 29.53
CA ALA A 315 3.00 16.71 29.01
C ALA A 315 2.91 16.30 27.52
N PRO A 316 3.81 16.77 26.67
CA PRO A 316 3.86 16.34 25.27
C PRO A 316 4.03 14.81 25.20
N LYS A 317 3.10 14.14 24.53
CA LYS A 317 3.19 12.65 24.39
C LYS A 317 4.46 12.32 23.61
N PRO A 318 5.29 11.35 24.10
CA PRO A 318 6.53 10.98 23.43
C PRO A 318 6.31 10.66 21.96
N GLN A 319 7.18 11.18 21.08
CA GLN A 319 7.17 10.92 19.64
C GLN A 319 8.13 9.78 19.25
N GLY A 320 8.88 9.26 20.20
CA GLY A 320 9.88 8.21 20.02
C GLY A 320 11.19 8.71 19.44
N GLN A 321 11.55 9.95 19.69
CA GLN A 321 12.84 10.53 19.36
C GLN A 321 13.89 10.00 20.35
N TRP A 322 14.87 9.23 19.86
CA TRP A 322 15.81 8.53 20.76
C TRP A 322 16.60 9.44 21.69
N LEU A 323 16.98 10.61 21.22
CA LEU A 323 17.77 11.54 22.03
C LEU A 323 16.93 12.29 23.09
N ILE A 324 15.61 12.39 22.86
CA ILE A 324 14.66 13.09 23.76
C ILE A 324 13.94 12.10 24.65
N ASP A 325 13.35 11.06 24.07
CA ASP A 325 12.46 10.11 24.75
C ASP A 325 13.19 8.85 25.25
N GLY A 326 14.48 8.69 24.90
CA GLY A 326 15.27 7.48 25.09
C GLY A 326 14.93 6.38 24.09
N LYS A 327 15.71 5.29 24.11
CA LYS A 327 15.56 4.17 23.16
C LYS A 327 14.48 3.18 23.58
N LYS A 328 13.40 3.66 24.15
CA LYS A 328 12.25 2.82 24.57
C LYS A 328 11.39 2.55 23.33
N PRO A 329 11.11 1.26 22.98
CA PRO A 329 10.24 0.94 21.85
C PRO A 329 8.80 1.36 22.16
N LEU A 330 8.18 2.11 21.25
CA LEU A 330 6.81 2.60 21.37
C LEU A 330 5.80 1.75 20.58
N ASN A 331 6.30 0.81 19.80
CA ASN A 331 5.50 -0.13 19.01
C ASN A 331 6.30 -1.41 18.72
N ASN A 332 5.63 -2.45 18.24
CA ASN A 332 6.25 -3.75 18.00
C ASN A 332 7.35 -3.71 16.94
N ASP A 333 7.21 -2.90 15.87
CA ASP A 333 8.25 -2.76 14.85
C ASP A 333 9.56 -2.22 15.44
N GLU A 334 9.48 -1.22 16.34
CA GLU A 334 10.66 -0.67 17.01
C GLU A 334 11.29 -1.67 17.99
N ARG A 335 10.47 -2.48 18.69
CA ARG A 335 10.98 -3.57 19.55
C ARG A 335 11.79 -4.57 18.72
N ILE A 336 11.19 -5.12 17.66
CA ILE A 336 11.85 -6.13 16.81
C ILE A 336 13.16 -5.62 16.20
N LYS A 337 13.22 -4.32 15.85
CA LYS A 337 14.42 -3.69 15.31
C LYS A 337 15.54 -3.53 16.35
N GLN A 338 15.22 -3.49 17.65
CA GLN A 338 16.18 -3.34 18.74
C GLN A 338 16.65 -4.66 19.32
N ASP A 339 15.86 -5.74 19.14
CA ASP A 339 16.13 -7.05 19.74
C ASP A 339 17.33 -7.78 19.09
N ASP A 340 17.79 -7.35 17.92
CA ASP A 340 18.80 -8.07 17.13
C ASP A 340 19.64 -7.14 16.24
N ALA A 341 20.84 -7.57 15.90
CA ALA A 341 21.69 -6.86 14.92
C ALA A 341 21.07 -6.95 13.51
N GLY A 342 21.17 -5.83 12.74
CA GLY A 342 20.44 -5.70 11.48
C GLY A 342 20.69 -6.79 10.44
N LEU A 343 21.89 -7.35 10.39
CA LEU A 343 22.28 -8.38 9.41
C LEU A 343 22.37 -9.80 10.00
N ALA A 344 22.13 -9.99 11.29
CA ALA A 344 22.17 -11.34 11.92
C ALA A 344 21.14 -12.32 11.30
N VAL A 345 20.09 -11.81 10.69
CA VAL A 345 19.12 -12.63 9.94
C VAL A 345 19.73 -13.33 8.73
N ALA A 346 20.82 -12.80 8.15
CA ALA A 346 21.49 -13.43 7.01
C ALA A 346 22.12 -14.78 7.38
N ASP A 347 22.71 -14.87 8.57
CA ASP A 347 23.24 -16.14 9.08
C ASP A 347 22.13 -17.15 9.31
N ARG A 348 21.00 -16.71 9.87
CA ARG A 348 19.83 -17.59 10.04
C ARG A 348 19.26 -18.09 8.71
N VAL A 349 19.29 -17.26 7.65
CA VAL A 349 18.90 -17.71 6.30
C VAL A 349 19.83 -18.84 5.85
N ARG A 350 21.16 -18.69 5.96
CA ARG A 350 22.12 -19.71 5.52
C ARG A 350 22.07 -21.00 6.37
N GLU A 351 21.96 -20.84 7.68
CA GLU A 351 22.11 -21.97 8.61
C GLU A 351 20.80 -22.72 8.88
N ILE A 352 19.66 -22.00 8.83
CA ILE A 352 18.38 -22.56 9.26
C ILE A 352 17.37 -22.52 8.12
N TYR A 353 16.99 -21.33 7.63
CA TYR A 353 15.78 -21.20 6.80
C TYR A 353 15.94 -21.79 5.40
N ALA A 354 17.12 -21.68 4.79
CA ALA A 354 17.39 -22.30 3.50
C ALA A 354 17.38 -23.84 3.57
N LYS A 355 17.68 -24.41 4.73
CA LYS A 355 17.71 -25.87 4.96
C LYS A 355 16.35 -26.44 5.40
N GLN A 356 15.55 -25.66 6.12
CA GLN A 356 14.29 -26.13 6.72
C GLN A 356 13.05 -25.61 5.98
N GLY A 357 13.23 -24.69 5.02
CA GLY A 357 12.17 -24.12 4.19
C GLY A 357 11.40 -22.98 4.85
N PHE A 358 10.47 -22.42 4.05
CA PHE A 358 9.71 -21.21 4.40
C PHE A 358 8.99 -21.28 5.76
N ASP A 359 8.42 -22.41 6.12
CA ASP A 359 7.61 -22.57 7.35
C ASP A 359 8.46 -22.51 8.63
N SER A 360 9.78 -22.56 8.52
CA SER A 360 10.71 -22.41 9.65
C SER A 360 10.97 -20.96 10.03
N ILE A 361 10.51 -20.00 9.22
CA ILE A 361 10.80 -18.57 9.40
C ILE A 361 9.81 -17.93 10.39
N PRO A 362 10.25 -17.43 11.56
CA PRO A 362 9.36 -16.75 12.48
C PRO A 362 8.88 -15.42 11.90
N ALA A 363 7.67 -15.00 12.28
CA ALA A 363 7.03 -13.79 11.78
C ALA A 363 7.87 -12.51 11.98
N GLU A 364 8.66 -12.45 13.05
CA GLU A 364 9.54 -11.33 13.39
C GLU A 364 10.73 -11.21 12.43
N ASP A 365 11.22 -12.32 11.89
CA ASP A 365 12.23 -12.29 10.83
C ASP A 365 11.58 -12.02 9.47
N LEU A 366 10.49 -12.73 9.16
CA LEU A 366 9.82 -12.69 7.87
C LEU A 366 9.33 -11.28 7.48
N ALA A 367 8.74 -10.55 8.41
CA ALA A 367 8.12 -9.25 8.09
C ALA A 367 9.10 -8.07 8.20
N PRO A 368 9.79 -7.79 9.35
CA PRO A 368 10.72 -6.66 9.43
C PRO A 368 12.16 -6.99 9.02
N ARG A 369 12.77 -8.11 9.52
CA ARG A 369 14.21 -8.33 9.42
C ARG A 369 14.68 -8.75 8.02
N PHE A 370 13.90 -9.52 7.27
CA PHE A 370 14.20 -9.85 5.88
C PHE A 370 14.39 -8.62 4.98
N LYS A 371 13.80 -7.49 5.33
CA LYS A 371 13.98 -6.25 4.58
C LYS A 371 15.42 -5.72 4.67
N TRP A 372 16.16 -6.00 5.74
CA TRP A 372 17.57 -5.61 5.86
C TRP A 372 18.46 -6.34 4.85
N ILE A 373 18.10 -7.58 4.51
CA ILE A 373 18.81 -8.37 3.49
C ILE A 373 18.21 -8.20 2.08
N GLY A 374 17.44 -7.13 1.85
CA GLY A 374 16.90 -6.78 0.54
C GLY A 374 15.69 -7.59 0.10
N MET A 375 15.05 -8.34 0.99
CA MET A 375 13.98 -9.28 0.67
C MET A 375 12.67 -8.95 1.39
N TYR A 376 11.56 -9.32 0.81
CA TYR A 376 10.25 -9.45 1.46
C TYR A 376 9.32 -10.33 0.63
N THR A 377 8.37 -11.02 1.29
CA THR A 377 7.41 -11.89 0.62
C THR A 377 6.59 -11.14 -0.41
N GLN A 378 6.44 -11.72 -1.60
CA GLN A 378 5.57 -11.19 -2.64
C GLN A 378 4.09 -11.48 -2.36
N ARG A 379 3.21 -10.99 -3.22
CA ARG A 379 1.77 -11.21 -3.20
C ARG A 379 1.41 -12.58 -3.73
N ARG A 380 0.40 -13.22 -3.17
CA ARG A 380 -0.26 -14.39 -3.78
C ARG A 380 -0.94 -13.99 -5.10
N GLN A 381 -0.82 -14.86 -6.10
CA GLN A 381 -1.28 -14.58 -7.46
C GLN A 381 -2.80 -14.72 -7.66
N ASP A 382 -3.47 -15.47 -6.81
CA ASP A 382 -4.91 -15.73 -6.83
C ASP A 382 -5.76 -14.63 -6.19
N MET A 383 -5.14 -13.50 -5.83
CA MET A 383 -5.80 -12.39 -5.10
C MET A 383 -5.98 -11.16 -5.99
N ASP A 384 -7.18 -10.57 -6.00
CA ASP A 384 -7.45 -9.31 -6.69
C ASP A 384 -7.24 -8.06 -5.80
N GLY A 385 -7.37 -6.88 -6.40
CA GLY A 385 -7.17 -5.62 -5.70
C GLY A 385 -8.25 -5.32 -4.66
N GLU A 386 -9.45 -5.83 -4.82
CA GLU A 386 -10.51 -5.69 -3.84
C GLU A 386 -10.16 -6.43 -2.55
N GLN A 387 -9.62 -7.65 -2.66
CA GLN A 387 -9.14 -8.45 -1.53
C GLN A 387 -7.98 -7.78 -0.78
N THR A 388 -7.10 -7.02 -1.47
CA THR A 388 -6.03 -6.26 -0.80
C THR A 388 -6.55 -5.34 0.29
N SER A 389 -7.72 -4.74 0.11
CA SER A 389 -8.30 -3.81 1.08
C SER A 389 -8.89 -4.50 2.32
N LEU A 390 -9.06 -5.81 2.28
CA LEU A 390 -9.77 -6.62 3.26
C LEU A 390 -8.85 -7.54 4.05
N LEU A 391 -7.79 -8.05 3.42
CA LEU A 391 -6.88 -9.03 4.01
C LEU A 391 -5.69 -8.36 4.69
N SER A 392 -5.14 -9.01 5.69
CA SER A 392 -3.88 -8.62 6.31
C SER A 392 -2.70 -8.92 5.39
N ASN A 393 -1.56 -8.29 5.64
CA ASN A 393 -0.33 -8.57 4.89
C ASN A 393 0.13 -10.04 4.99
N ALA A 394 -0.21 -10.73 6.07
CA ALA A 394 0.11 -12.15 6.25
C ALA A 394 -0.77 -13.05 5.37
N GLU A 395 -2.05 -12.72 5.22
CA GLU A 395 -2.97 -13.45 4.35
C GLU A 395 -2.70 -13.21 2.85
N LEU A 396 -2.18 -12.01 2.50
CA LEU A 396 -1.82 -11.66 1.13
C LEU A 396 -0.46 -12.19 0.68
N GLN A 397 0.39 -12.69 1.60
CA GLN A 397 1.75 -13.10 1.26
C GLN A 397 1.80 -14.48 0.61
N ASP A 398 2.73 -14.61 -0.34
CA ASP A 398 3.16 -15.88 -0.91
C ASP A 398 4.38 -16.43 -0.13
N ARG A 399 4.76 -17.67 -0.44
CA ARG A 399 6.00 -18.32 0.03
C ARG A 399 7.23 -17.87 -0.76
N TYR A 400 7.06 -17.15 -1.84
CA TYR A 400 8.12 -16.58 -2.66
C TYR A 400 8.47 -15.16 -2.20
N PHE A 401 9.72 -14.78 -2.51
CA PHE A 401 10.23 -13.46 -2.15
C PHE A 401 10.51 -12.61 -3.39
N MET A 402 10.32 -11.30 -3.22
CA MET A 402 11.01 -10.30 -4.01
C MET A 402 12.41 -10.15 -3.43
N MET A 403 13.43 -10.11 -4.29
CA MET A 403 14.82 -9.78 -3.94
C MET A 403 15.28 -8.55 -4.71
N ARG A 404 16.02 -7.67 -4.04
CA ARG A 404 16.55 -6.44 -4.62
C ARG A 404 18.07 -6.47 -4.62
N ILE A 405 18.64 -6.48 -5.82
CA ILE A 405 20.10 -6.40 -6.03
C ILE A 405 20.48 -4.92 -6.03
N ARG A 406 21.45 -4.55 -5.19
CA ARG A 406 21.89 -3.17 -5.04
C ARG A 406 22.92 -2.78 -6.09
N LEU A 407 22.68 -1.61 -6.71
CA LEU A 407 23.58 -0.97 -7.66
C LEU A 407 23.73 0.51 -7.25
N ASP A 408 24.67 0.80 -6.32
CA ASP A 408 24.88 2.18 -5.86
C ASP A 408 25.43 3.04 -7.01
N GLY A 409 24.81 4.21 -7.24
CA GLY A 409 25.06 5.03 -8.41
C GLY A 409 24.60 4.41 -9.74
N GLY A 410 23.87 3.29 -9.70
CA GLY A 410 23.44 2.57 -10.90
C GLY A 410 24.58 1.83 -11.64
N MET A 411 25.75 1.76 -11.05
CA MET A 411 26.97 1.19 -11.67
C MET A 411 26.89 -0.32 -11.78
N MET A 412 27.18 -0.85 -12.98
CA MET A 412 27.13 -2.28 -13.27
C MET A 412 28.11 -2.61 -14.42
N SER A 413 28.81 -3.73 -14.35
CA SER A 413 29.59 -4.27 -15.48
C SER A 413 28.75 -5.23 -16.33
N SER A 414 29.19 -5.52 -17.54
CA SER A 414 28.61 -6.57 -18.40
C SER A 414 28.62 -7.94 -17.70
N GLU A 415 29.72 -8.29 -17.01
CA GLU A 415 29.83 -9.51 -16.21
C GLU A 415 28.78 -9.56 -15.09
N GLN A 416 28.59 -8.45 -14.34
CA GLN A 416 27.58 -8.35 -13.32
C GLN A 416 26.17 -8.53 -13.89
N MET A 417 25.89 -7.89 -15.03
CA MET A 417 24.59 -8.04 -15.71
C MET A 417 24.34 -9.47 -16.15
N ARG A 418 25.35 -10.16 -16.68
CA ARG A 418 25.27 -11.59 -17.06
C ARG A 418 24.97 -12.48 -15.86
N VAL A 419 25.64 -12.26 -14.73
CA VAL A 419 25.39 -13.02 -13.49
C VAL A 419 23.95 -12.78 -12.98
N ILE A 420 23.48 -11.52 -12.99
CA ILE A 420 22.09 -11.18 -12.60
C ILE A 420 21.11 -11.85 -13.54
N GLY A 421 21.36 -11.84 -14.84
CA GLY A 421 20.55 -12.52 -15.85
C GLY A 421 20.46 -14.04 -15.60
N GLY A 422 21.59 -14.67 -15.33
CA GLY A 422 21.66 -16.11 -14.98
C GLY A 422 20.88 -16.44 -13.69
N ILE A 423 21.03 -15.59 -12.65
CA ILE A 423 20.24 -15.75 -11.41
C ILE A 423 18.74 -15.62 -11.70
N SER A 424 18.35 -14.67 -12.55
CA SER A 424 16.95 -14.49 -12.92
C SER A 424 16.40 -15.72 -13.66
N SER A 425 17.13 -16.25 -14.63
CA SER A 425 16.71 -17.45 -15.39
C SER A 425 16.61 -18.67 -14.48
N ASP A 426 17.58 -18.90 -13.57
CA ASP A 426 17.64 -20.09 -12.72
C ASP A 426 16.64 -20.05 -11.55
N PHE A 427 16.46 -18.87 -10.90
CA PHE A 427 15.77 -18.77 -9.62
C PHE A 427 14.54 -17.83 -9.60
N ALA A 428 14.41 -16.93 -10.61
CA ALA A 428 13.35 -15.93 -10.65
C ALA A 428 12.36 -16.09 -11.80
N ARG A 429 12.25 -17.30 -12.36
CA ARG A 429 11.40 -17.62 -13.53
C ARG A 429 11.68 -16.72 -14.72
N GLY A 430 12.91 -16.29 -14.89
CA GLY A 430 13.35 -15.45 -15.98
C GLY A 430 12.96 -13.96 -15.86
N THR A 431 12.26 -13.52 -14.82
CA THR A 431 11.79 -12.14 -14.70
C THR A 431 12.79 -11.23 -13.99
N ALA A 432 12.98 -10.01 -14.50
CA ALA A 432 13.77 -8.96 -13.86
C ALA A 432 13.16 -7.58 -14.15
N ASP A 433 13.40 -6.62 -13.24
CA ASP A 433 12.91 -5.24 -13.38
C ASP A 433 13.99 -4.24 -13.03
N PHE A 434 14.23 -3.28 -13.91
CA PHE A 434 14.91 -2.04 -13.54
C PHE A 434 14.00 -1.18 -12.67
N THR A 435 14.56 -0.60 -11.60
CA THR A 435 13.77 0.19 -10.66
C THR A 435 14.10 1.68 -10.76
N ASP A 436 13.16 2.54 -10.29
CA ASP A 436 13.35 3.99 -10.15
C ASP A 436 14.45 4.40 -9.15
N ARG A 437 15.11 3.40 -8.56
CA ARG A 437 16.26 3.59 -7.66
C ARG A 437 17.50 2.88 -8.16
N GLN A 438 17.64 2.76 -9.48
CA GLN A 438 18.83 2.23 -10.13
C GLN A 438 19.19 0.80 -9.72
N ASN A 439 18.26 0.03 -9.15
CA ASN A 439 18.48 -1.36 -8.77
C ASN A 439 17.86 -2.32 -9.78
N ILE A 440 18.21 -3.60 -9.68
CA ILE A 440 17.47 -4.69 -10.31
C ILE A 440 16.67 -5.44 -9.26
N GLN A 441 15.43 -5.77 -9.57
CA GLN A 441 14.50 -6.46 -8.69
C GLN A 441 14.07 -7.78 -9.33
N LEU A 442 14.22 -8.86 -8.57
CA LEU A 442 13.81 -10.22 -8.95
C LEU A 442 12.59 -10.65 -8.13
N HIS A 443 11.79 -11.53 -8.71
CA HIS A 443 10.61 -12.13 -8.05
C HIS A 443 10.72 -13.66 -8.05
N TRP A 444 9.78 -14.34 -7.40
CA TRP A 444 9.71 -15.81 -7.33
C TRP A 444 10.86 -16.49 -6.58
N ILE A 445 11.67 -15.74 -5.84
CA ILE A 445 12.80 -16.29 -5.10
C ILE A 445 12.31 -17.20 -3.98
N ARG A 446 12.84 -18.41 -3.90
CA ARG A 446 12.61 -19.33 -2.80
C ARG A 446 13.67 -19.14 -1.73
N ILE A 447 13.32 -19.38 -0.47
CA ILE A 447 14.28 -19.19 0.64
C ILE A 447 15.46 -20.17 0.53
N GLU A 448 15.21 -21.35 0.00
CA GLU A 448 16.22 -22.40 -0.19
C GLU A 448 17.32 -22.00 -1.16
N ASP A 449 17.00 -21.14 -2.15
CA ASP A 449 17.92 -20.71 -3.21
C ASP A 449 18.75 -19.47 -2.83
N VAL A 450 18.38 -18.77 -1.74
CA VAL A 450 19.01 -17.50 -1.35
C VAL A 450 20.52 -17.60 -1.09
N PRO A 451 21.04 -18.64 -0.42
CA PRO A 451 22.49 -18.76 -0.24
C PRO A 451 23.28 -18.83 -1.55
N GLU A 452 22.83 -19.62 -2.51
CA GLU A 452 23.44 -19.75 -3.84
C GLU A 452 23.38 -18.43 -4.62
N ILE A 453 22.24 -17.72 -4.58
CA ILE A 453 22.09 -16.41 -5.21
C ILE A 453 23.09 -15.42 -4.61
N TRP A 454 23.23 -15.37 -3.29
CA TRP A 454 24.21 -14.50 -2.62
C TRP A 454 25.64 -14.84 -2.97
N ASP A 455 25.98 -16.13 -3.09
CA ASP A 455 27.34 -16.55 -3.45
C ASP A 455 27.68 -16.15 -4.89
N ARG A 456 26.72 -16.28 -5.83
CA ARG A 456 26.88 -15.80 -7.21
C ARG A 456 26.99 -14.27 -7.28
N LEU A 457 26.19 -13.52 -6.51
CA LEU A 457 26.31 -12.06 -6.44
C LEU A 457 27.64 -11.64 -5.85
N ALA A 458 28.09 -12.29 -4.77
CA ALA A 458 29.35 -11.99 -4.12
C ALA A 458 30.56 -12.26 -5.03
N SER A 459 30.49 -13.25 -5.93
CA SER A 459 31.57 -13.56 -6.89
C SER A 459 31.87 -12.39 -7.85
N VAL A 460 30.89 -11.51 -8.06
CA VAL A 460 31.01 -10.29 -8.88
C VAL A 460 30.88 -9.00 -8.07
N ASN A 461 31.12 -9.07 -6.74
CA ASN A 461 31.07 -7.93 -5.83
C ASN A 461 29.72 -7.19 -5.80
N LEU A 462 28.63 -7.95 -5.83
CA LEU A 462 27.26 -7.46 -5.62
C LEU A 462 26.65 -8.05 -4.36
N ASP A 463 25.66 -7.37 -3.83
CA ASP A 463 24.89 -7.80 -2.66
C ASP A 463 23.43 -7.32 -2.70
N THR A 464 22.64 -7.75 -1.71
CA THR A 464 21.25 -7.34 -1.52
C THR A 464 21.03 -6.56 -0.20
N PHE A 465 22.08 -6.42 0.62
CA PHE A 465 21.99 -5.91 1.97
C PHE A 465 21.60 -4.43 2.00
N PHE A 466 20.72 -4.04 2.92
CA PHE A 466 20.10 -2.73 3.01
C PHE A 466 19.34 -2.26 1.74
N GLY A 467 19.08 -3.15 0.79
CA GLY A 467 18.22 -2.87 -0.35
C GLY A 467 16.79 -2.50 0.04
N CYS A 468 16.33 -2.96 1.21
CA CYS A 468 15.01 -2.69 1.79
C CYS A 468 15.10 -2.34 3.28
N GLY A 469 13.97 -2.06 3.96
CA GLY A 469 13.93 -1.82 5.42
C GLY A 469 14.00 -0.37 5.86
N ASP A 470 14.12 -0.20 7.17
CA ASP A 470 14.27 1.09 7.84
C ASP A 470 15.77 1.40 8.04
N VAL A 471 16.44 1.55 6.92
CA VAL A 471 17.90 1.71 6.76
C VAL A 471 18.19 2.74 5.68
N PRO A 472 19.43 3.20 5.56
CA PRO A 472 19.87 3.91 4.34
C PRO A 472 19.71 2.98 3.15
N ARG A 473 19.07 3.49 2.09
CA ARG A 473 18.86 2.71 0.87
C ARG A 473 19.99 2.96 -0.10
N VAL A 474 20.00 2.22 -1.21
CA VAL A 474 20.89 2.51 -2.33
C VAL A 474 21.01 4.02 -2.59
N ILE A 475 22.20 4.50 -2.85
CA ILE A 475 22.48 5.88 -3.21
C ILE A 475 22.23 6.04 -4.71
N LEU A 476 21.34 6.96 -5.09
CA LEU A 476 21.21 7.37 -6.49
C LEU A 476 22.43 8.18 -6.89
N GLY A 477 22.99 7.90 -8.05
CA GLY A 477 24.04 8.67 -8.68
C GLY A 477 23.67 9.11 -10.08
N SER A 478 24.35 10.13 -10.62
CA SER A 478 24.24 10.42 -12.03
C SER A 478 24.65 9.19 -12.83
N PRO A 479 23.81 8.72 -13.77
CA PRO A 479 24.17 7.58 -14.63
C PRO A 479 25.37 7.84 -15.52
N VAL A 480 25.73 9.10 -15.71
CA VAL A 480 26.86 9.54 -16.55
C VAL A 480 28.00 10.15 -15.73
N ALA A 481 28.02 9.87 -14.40
CA ALA A 481 29.09 10.35 -13.54
C ALA A 481 30.46 9.91 -14.03
N GLY A 482 31.39 10.86 -14.06
CA GLY A 482 32.78 10.68 -14.50
C GLY A 482 32.98 10.70 -16.00
N ILE A 483 31.91 10.72 -16.84
CA ILE A 483 32.04 10.66 -18.30
C ILE A 483 31.32 11.78 -19.06
N ALA A 484 30.32 12.43 -18.46
CA ALA A 484 29.58 13.47 -19.14
C ALA A 484 30.47 14.68 -19.50
N LYS A 485 30.22 15.27 -20.67
CA LYS A 485 31.02 16.38 -21.21
C LYS A 485 30.82 17.67 -20.43
N ASP A 486 29.62 17.85 -19.89
CA ASP A 486 29.14 19.04 -19.18
C ASP A 486 28.98 18.83 -17.67
N GLU A 487 29.59 17.77 -17.11
CA GLU A 487 29.52 17.47 -15.67
C GLU A 487 30.28 18.51 -14.85
N ILE A 488 29.66 19.01 -13.79
CA ILE A 488 30.28 19.96 -12.84
C ILE A 488 31.34 19.26 -12.01
N ILE A 489 31.03 18.07 -11.48
CA ILE A 489 31.94 17.28 -10.64
C ILE A 489 31.52 15.80 -10.65
N ASP A 490 32.49 14.89 -10.74
CA ASP A 490 32.25 13.46 -10.62
C ASP A 490 31.88 13.07 -9.19
N ALA A 491 30.64 12.57 -8.99
CA ALA A 491 30.13 12.14 -7.70
C ALA A 491 30.52 10.70 -7.30
N SER A 492 31.08 9.92 -8.22
CA SER A 492 31.39 8.50 -8.02
C SER A 492 32.28 8.20 -6.82
N PRO A 493 33.33 9.00 -6.54
CA PRO A 493 34.20 8.77 -5.36
C PRO A 493 33.43 8.88 -4.03
N ALA A 494 32.55 9.87 -3.88
CA ALA A 494 31.75 10.04 -2.66
C ALA A 494 30.72 8.91 -2.47
N ILE A 495 30.08 8.47 -3.55
CA ILE A 495 29.16 7.32 -3.52
C ILE A 495 29.90 6.06 -3.09
N LYS A 496 31.07 5.81 -3.65
CA LYS A 496 31.92 4.66 -3.30
C LYS A 496 32.34 4.70 -1.84
N GLU A 497 32.83 5.83 -1.35
CA GLU A 497 33.24 6.03 0.04
C GLU A 497 32.09 5.74 1.02
N ILE A 498 30.88 6.27 0.74
CA ILE A 498 29.73 6.01 1.59
C ILE A 498 29.33 4.53 1.55
N LYS A 499 29.31 3.90 0.36
CA LYS A 499 29.01 2.48 0.20
C LYS A 499 29.94 1.59 1.02
N GLU A 500 31.23 1.80 0.90
CA GLU A 500 32.26 0.92 1.47
C GLU A 500 32.44 1.13 3.00
N ASN A 501 32.34 2.38 3.48
CA ASN A 501 32.73 2.71 4.83
C ASN A 501 31.57 3.06 5.78
N TRP A 502 30.36 3.38 5.25
CA TRP A 502 29.29 3.92 6.08
C TRP A 502 27.96 3.19 5.97
N LEU A 503 27.54 2.79 4.78
CA LEU A 503 26.14 2.46 4.48
C LEU A 503 25.61 1.30 5.33
N THR A 504 26.38 0.22 5.51
CA THR A 504 25.95 -1.01 6.20
C THR A 504 26.37 -1.08 7.66
N ARG A 505 26.77 0.06 8.26
CA ARG A 505 27.13 0.08 9.68
C ARG A 505 25.93 -0.24 10.56
N ASP A 506 26.15 -0.96 11.64
CA ASP A 506 25.11 -1.32 12.61
C ASP A 506 24.37 -0.11 13.18
N GLU A 507 25.07 1.02 13.35
CA GLU A 507 24.43 2.27 13.83
C GLU A 507 23.30 2.76 12.89
N PHE A 508 23.27 2.34 11.63
CA PHE A 508 22.24 2.70 10.63
C PHE A 508 21.25 1.57 10.31
N ALA A 509 21.42 0.41 10.91
CA ALA A 509 20.51 -0.72 10.75
C ALA A 509 19.11 -0.46 11.33
N ASN A 510 18.98 0.51 12.23
CA ASN A 510 17.73 0.84 12.90
C ASN A 510 17.43 2.34 12.81
N LEU A 511 17.01 2.80 11.62
CA LEU A 511 16.45 4.14 11.43
C LEU A 511 14.95 4.16 11.74
N PRO A 512 14.34 5.33 12.00
CA PRO A 512 12.88 5.45 12.16
C PRO A 512 12.09 4.91 10.97
N ARG A 513 12.62 5.12 9.75
CA ARG A 513 12.04 4.70 8.47
C ARG A 513 13.12 4.61 7.40
N LYS A 514 12.78 4.09 6.19
CA LYS A 514 13.69 4.12 5.03
C LYS A 514 14.25 5.52 4.81
N PHE A 515 15.55 5.60 4.50
CA PHE A 515 16.27 6.82 4.19
C PHE A 515 16.80 6.73 2.75
N LYS A 516 16.49 7.71 1.92
CA LYS A 516 16.82 7.75 0.51
C LYS A 516 17.81 8.86 0.24
N SER A 517 18.90 8.53 -0.44
CA SER A 517 19.97 9.46 -0.78
C SER A 517 20.16 9.58 -2.29
N GLY A 518 20.65 10.73 -2.74
CA GLY A 518 21.10 10.95 -4.10
C GLY A 518 22.29 11.90 -4.16
N ILE A 519 23.24 11.63 -5.04
CA ILE A 519 24.42 12.46 -5.27
C ILE A 519 24.63 12.58 -6.78
N SER A 520 24.55 13.79 -7.34
CA SER A 520 24.73 14.02 -8.76
C SER A 520 25.52 15.30 -9.00
N GLY A 521 26.61 15.21 -9.71
CA GLY A 521 27.36 16.37 -10.20
C GLY A 521 26.99 16.77 -11.64
N SER A 522 25.98 16.11 -12.23
CA SER A 522 25.46 16.39 -13.57
C SER A 522 24.69 17.70 -13.58
N VAL A 523 24.88 18.50 -14.61
CA VAL A 523 24.04 19.70 -14.86
C VAL A 523 22.57 19.34 -15.05
N ARG A 524 22.24 18.10 -15.46
CA ARG A 524 20.88 17.62 -15.67
C ARG A 524 20.12 17.35 -14.36
N GLN A 525 20.81 17.28 -13.22
CA GLN A 525 20.18 16.98 -11.90
C GLN A 525 19.33 15.70 -11.93
N ASP A 526 19.83 14.66 -12.54
CA ASP A 526 19.19 13.45 -13.06
C ASP A 526 18.79 12.39 -12.01
N ILE A 527 18.80 12.76 -10.73
CA ILE A 527 18.48 11.86 -9.61
C ILE A 527 17.14 12.19 -8.91
N THR A 528 16.29 13.05 -9.48
CA THR A 528 15.05 13.53 -8.85
C THR A 528 15.26 13.95 -7.39
N HIS A 529 16.19 14.85 -7.17
CA HIS A 529 16.68 15.27 -5.86
C HIS A 529 15.57 15.84 -4.97
N GLU A 530 14.55 16.44 -5.56
CA GLU A 530 13.42 17.09 -4.89
C GLU A 530 12.60 16.12 -4.02
N ILE A 531 12.73 14.81 -4.23
CA ILE A 531 11.94 13.79 -3.52
C ILE A 531 12.79 12.79 -2.71
N GLN A 532 14.08 13.11 -2.47
CA GLN A 532 14.96 12.30 -1.63
C GLN A 532 15.00 12.85 -0.19
N ASP A 533 15.39 12.00 0.78
CA ASP A 533 15.59 12.43 2.17
C ASP A 533 16.83 13.33 2.30
N ILE A 534 17.89 13.05 1.53
CA ILE A 534 19.06 13.91 1.32
C ILE A 534 19.49 13.83 -0.13
N SER A 535 19.95 14.96 -0.67
CA SER A 535 20.60 15.02 -1.98
C SER A 535 21.75 16.00 -1.97
N PHE A 536 22.76 15.69 -2.79
CA PHE A 536 23.89 16.54 -3.09
C PHE A 536 23.89 16.81 -4.60
N ILE A 537 23.78 18.10 -4.97
CA ILE A 537 23.64 18.54 -6.36
C ILE A 537 24.83 19.40 -6.75
N GLY A 538 25.51 19.04 -7.83
CA GLY A 538 26.66 19.78 -8.36
C GLY A 538 26.41 21.28 -8.43
N SER A 539 27.33 22.05 -7.89
CA SER A 539 27.28 23.51 -7.84
C SER A 539 28.69 24.09 -7.81
N GLU A 540 28.90 25.17 -8.54
CA GLU A 540 30.17 25.89 -8.53
C GLU A 540 30.15 27.01 -7.49
N HIS A 541 31.02 26.92 -6.48
CA HIS A 541 31.21 28.00 -5.53
C HIS A 541 32.20 29.04 -6.10
N PRO A 542 31.90 30.36 -6.04
CA PRO A 542 32.74 31.38 -6.66
C PRO A 542 34.18 31.40 -6.22
N GLU A 543 34.46 30.99 -4.96
CA GLU A 543 35.82 31.02 -4.39
C GLU A 543 36.43 29.62 -4.23
N LYS A 544 35.61 28.57 -4.16
CA LYS A 544 36.09 27.19 -3.83
C LYS A 544 36.01 26.23 -5.00
N GLY A 545 35.38 26.65 -6.10
CA GLY A 545 35.20 25.83 -7.29
C GLY A 545 34.09 24.79 -7.19
N PRO A 546 34.20 23.67 -7.93
CA PRO A 546 33.14 22.68 -8.01
C PRO A 546 32.95 21.90 -6.70
N GLY A 547 31.73 21.63 -6.36
CA GLY A 547 31.31 20.90 -5.17
C GLY A 547 29.80 20.63 -5.24
N PHE A 548 29.11 20.57 -4.09
CA PHE A 548 27.70 20.20 -4.04
C PHE A 548 26.90 21.12 -3.15
N ASP A 549 25.73 21.50 -3.60
CA ASP A 549 24.66 22.09 -2.78
C ASP A 549 23.85 20.97 -2.10
N VAL A 550 23.42 21.18 -0.85
CA VAL A 550 22.78 20.15 -0.02
C VAL A 550 21.28 20.38 0.11
N TRP A 551 20.49 19.34 -0.18
CA TRP A 551 19.02 19.33 -0.06
C TRP A 551 18.56 18.27 0.92
N VAL A 552 17.55 18.56 1.75
CA VAL A 552 17.01 17.63 2.76
C VAL A 552 15.48 17.63 2.82
N GLY A 553 14.89 16.51 3.25
CA GLY A 553 13.49 16.43 3.65
C GLY A 553 12.49 16.18 2.53
N GLY A 554 12.90 15.66 1.38
CA GLY A 554 11.98 15.25 0.31
C GLY A 554 11.34 13.89 0.52
N GLY A 555 10.16 13.68 -0.08
CA GLY A 555 9.53 12.36 -0.12
C GLY A 555 8.06 12.39 -0.48
N LEU A 556 7.65 11.40 -1.24
CA LEU A 556 6.27 11.18 -1.70
C LEU A 556 5.45 10.35 -0.70
N SER A 557 4.44 9.61 -1.15
CA SER A 557 3.46 8.83 -0.39
C SER A 557 2.25 9.66 0.03
N THR A 558 1.55 9.31 1.11
CA THR A 558 0.28 9.94 1.51
C THR A 558 0.38 11.43 1.86
N ASN A 559 1.55 11.88 2.32
CA ASN A 559 1.84 13.28 2.63
C ASN A 559 3.11 13.68 1.85
N PRO A 560 3.02 14.02 0.57
CA PRO A 560 4.19 14.39 -0.22
C PRO A 560 4.77 15.72 0.25
N MET A 561 6.10 15.82 0.25
CA MET A 561 6.86 17.04 0.55
C MET A 561 8.06 17.08 -0.36
N LEU A 562 8.36 18.23 -0.92
CA LEU A 562 9.59 18.48 -1.67
C LEU A 562 10.75 18.73 -0.71
N ALA A 563 11.95 18.33 -1.11
CA ALA A 563 13.18 18.63 -0.38
C ALA A 563 13.39 20.15 -0.33
N GLN A 564 14.02 20.56 0.74
CA GLN A 564 14.37 21.96 0.94
C GLN A 564 15.90 22.10 0.88
N ARG A 565 16.34 23.16 0.25
CA ARG A 565 17.74 23.51 0.15
C ARG A 565 18.28 23.90 1.52
N LEU A 566 19.43 23.30 1.92
CA LEU A 566 20.09 23.62 3.20
C LEU A 566 20.85 24.95 3.15
N GLY A 567 21.11 25.47 1.95
CA GLY A 567 21.92 26.68 1.74
C GLY A 567 23.41 26.46 2.02
N ALA A 568 23.87 25.22 2.00
CA ALA A 568 25.24 24.82 2.29
C ALA A 568 25.91 24.21 1.07
N TRP A 569 27.12 24.66 0.78
CA TRP A 569 28.03 24.06 -0.20
C TRP A 569 29.05 23.16 0.51
N VAL A 570 29.33 21.99 -0.05
CA VAL A 570 30.29 21.04 0.47
C VAL A 570 31.21 20.55 -0.68
N SER A 571 32.50 20.36 -0.37
CA SER A 571 33.44 19.70 -1.27
C SER A 571 33.11 18.21 -1.36
N ILE A 572 33.66 17.51 -2.36
CA ILE A 572 33.45 16.07 -2.54
C ILE A 572 33.92 15.26 -1.32
N ASP A 573 35.02 15.66 -0.68
CA ASP A 573 35.56 14.99 0.49
C ASP A 573 34.69 15.17 1.76
N GLU A 574 33.87 16.22 1.80
CA GLU A 574 32.94 16.49 2.91
C GLU A 574 31.60 15.76 2.77
N VAL A 575 31.25 15.31 1.57
CA VAL A 575 29.96 14.65 1.30
C VAL A 575 29.70 13.45 2.23
N PRO A 576 30.64 12.51 2.46
CA PRO A 576 30.41 11.37 3.33
C PRO A 576 30.15 11.78 4.79
N GLU A 577 30.86 12.75 5.31
CA GLU A 577 30.71 13.27 6.68
C GLU A 577 29.33 13.95 6.85
N VAL A 578 28.96 14.82 5.93
CA VAL A 578 27.67 15.53 5.97
C VAL A 578 26.51 14.56 5.79
N TRP A 579 26.62 13.59 4.88
CA TRP A 579 25.65 12.52 4.74
C TRP A 579 25.45 11.76 6.05
N CYS A 580 26.54 11.36 6.69
CA CYS A 580 26.54 10.64 7.95
C CYS A 580 25.88 11.48 9.07
N GLY A 581 26.20 12.77 9.16
CA GLY A 581 25.59 13.70 10.12
C GLY A 581 24.06 13.76 9.97
N VAL A 582 23.56 13.88 8.75
CA VAL A 582 22.11 13.92 8.48
C VAL A 582 21.45 12.58 8.81
N VAL A 583 22.06 11.44 8.48
CA VAL A 583 21.53 10.12 8.86
C VAL A 583 21.47 9.95 10.39
N ARG A 584 22.49 10.43 11.11
CA ARG A 584 22.52 10.42 12.59
C ARG A 584 21.43 11.31 13.19
N ILE A 585 21.22 12.54 12.67
CA ILE A 585 20.10 13.38 13.08
C ILE A 585 18.78 12.61 12.91
N PHE A 586 18.59 11.95 11.76
CA PHE A 586 17.39 11.17 11.53
C PHE A 586 17.24 9.97 12.48
N ARG A 587 18.33 9.27 12.78
CA ARG A 587 18.35 8.19 13.78
C ARG A 587 17.94 8.70 15.17
N ASP A 588 18.48 9.83 15.59
CA ASP A 588 18.42 10.34 16.96
C ASP A 588 17.16 11.17 17.24
N TYR A 589 16.74 11.98 16.28
CA TYR A 589 15.59 12.88 16.40
C TYR A 589 14.37 12.49 15.53
N GLY A 590 14.50 11.51 14.63
CA GLY A 590 13.39 11.06 13.80
C GLY A 590 12.25 10.46 14.61
N TYR A 591 11.02 10.71 14.20
CA TYR A 591 9.80 10.24 14.87
C TYR A 591 9.61 8.73 14.66
N ARG A 592 9.42 7.95 15.73
CA ARG A 592 9.28 6.49 15.68
C ARG A 592 7.90 5.99 16.08
N LYS A 593 7.08 6.80 16.77
CA LYS A 593 5.78 6.40 17.31
C LYS A 593 4.79 6.01 16.21
N LEU A 594 4.65 6.83 15.17
CA LEU A 594 3.72 6.64 14.06
C LEU A 594 4.50 6.39 12.76
N ARG A 595 4.45 5.17 12.24
CA ARG A 595 5.18 4.79 11.02
C ARG A 595 4.84 5.63 9.79
N ASN A 596 3.63 6.15 9.65
CA ASN A 596 3.20 7.04 8.57
C ASN A 596 3.74 8.47 8.70
N ARG A 597 4.32 8.83 9.87
CA ARG A 597 4.99 10.10 10.15
C ARG A 597 6.47 9.96 10.49
N ALA A 598 7.08 8.81 10.21
CA ALA A 598 8.44 8.49 10.62
C ALA A 598 9.53 8.86 9.59
N ARG A 599 9.22 9.49 8.45
CA ARG A 599 10.21 9.94 7.45
C ARG A 599 10.88 11.25 7.88
N LEU A 600 12.13 11.46 7.41
CA LEU A 600 12.92 12.67 7.70
C LEU A 600 12.16 13.96 7.37
N LYS A 601 11.42 14.00 6.28
CA LYS A 601 10.64 15.16 5.84
C LYS A 601 9.73 15.78 6.93
N PHE A 602 9.18 14.96 7.83
CA PHE A 602 8.36 15.45 8.94
C PHE A 602 9.20 16.17 9.98
N LEU A 603 10.40 15.69 10.27
CA LEU A 603 11.34 16.35 11.17
C LEU A 603 11.81 17.69 10.59
N VAL A 604 12.16 17.71 9.30
CA VAL A 604 12.57 18.95 8.60
C VAL A 604 11.43 19.97 8.57
N ALA A 605 10.19 19.54 8.30
CA ALA A 605 9.03 20.43 8.30
C ALA A 605 8.74 21.02 9.68
N ASP A 606 8.92 20.25 10.76
CA ASP A 606 8.67 20.73 12.13
C ASP A 606 9.80 21.63 12.65
N TRP A 607 11.04 21.36 12.23
CA TRP A 607 12.20 22.13 12.69
C TRP A 607 12.48 23.40 11.86
N GLY A 608 12.17 23.35 10.57
CA GLY A 608 12.67 24.29 9.59
C GLY A 608 14.15 24.10 9.26
N ILE A 609 14.57 24.66 8.12
CA ILE A 609 15.93 24.46 7.57
C ILE A 609 17.01 25.08 8.46
N GLU A 610 16.79 26.25 9.00
CA GLU A 610 17.77 26.95 9.83
C GLU A 610 18.12 26.17 11.10
N LYS A 611 17.10 25.62 11.79
CA LYS A 611 17.35 24.78 12.97
C LYS A 611 18.01 23.47 12.59
N PHE A 612 17.59 22.85 11.49
CA PHE A 612 18.15 21.59 11.00
C PHE A 612 19.64 21.77 10.69
N ARG A 613 20.01 22.81 9.92
CA ARG A 613 21.40 23.16 9.59
C ARG A 613 22.22 23.42 10.85
N ARG A 614 21.72 24.23 11.77
CA ARG A 614 22.42 24.56 13.03
C ARG A 614 22.75 23.30 13.83
N ILE A 615 21.78 22.38 14.01
CA ILE A 615 22.01 21.12 14.73
C ILE A 615 23.02 20.24 13.99
N LEU A 616 22.95 20.16 12.67
CA LEU A 616 23.94 19.45 11.87
C LEU A 616 25.35 19.99 12.11
N GLU A 617 25.53 21.29 12.03
CA GLU A 617 26.82 21.98 12.19
C GLU A 617 27.35 21.87 13.61
N ASP A 618 26.54 22.17 14.63
CA ASP A 618 26.98 22.30 16.00
C ASP A 618 27.10 20.95 16.71
N ASP A 619 26.14 20.04 16.53
CA ASP A 619 26.04 18.81 17.32
C ASP A 619 26.68 17.60 16.62
N TYR A 620 26.76 17.60 15.28
CA TYR A 620 27.22 16.42 14.51
C TYR A 620 28.52 16.64 13.75
N LEU A 621 28.76 17.84 13.20
CA LEU A 621 29.98 18.15 12.46
C LEU A 621 31.01 18.89 13.31
N GLY A 622 30.62 19.64 14.34
CA GLY A 622 31.50 20.46 15.16
C GLY A 622 32.10 21.67 14.42
N ARG A 623 31.55 22.01 13.24
CA ARG A 623 32.01 23.12 12.39
C ARG A 623 30.86 23.70 11.58
N LYS A 624 31.03 24.92 11.10
CA LYS A 624 30.09 25.54 10.18
C LYS A 624 30.29 25.07 8.75
N LEU A 625 29.22 24.88 8.03
CA LEU A 625 29.24 24.63 6.59
C LEU A 625 29.40 25.94 5.81
N THR A 626 30.05 25.87 4.68
CA THR A 626 30.16 26.98 3.74
C THR A 626 28.78 27.30 3.15
N ASP A 627 28.42 28.58 3.09
CA ASP A 627 27.24 29.01 2.33
C ASP A 627 27.54 28.88 0.84
N GLY A 628 26.57 28.45 0.05
CA GLY A 628 26.75 28.21 -1.38
C GLY A 628 25.62 28.73 -2.25
N PRO A 629 25.87 28.99 -3.55
CA PRO A 629 24.87 29.38 -4.51
C PRO A 629 23.87 28.26 -4.76
N GLU A 630 22.66 28.59 -5.19
CA GLU A 630 21.70 27.63 -5.69
C GLU A 630 22.16 27.12 -7.08
N PRO A 631 22.13 25.82 -7.33
CA PRO A 631 22.44 25.29 -8.64
C PRO A 631 21.49 25.81 -9.71
N GLU A 632 22.00 26.08 -10.91
CA GLU A 632 21.16 26.41 -12.06
C GLU A 632 20.28 25.22 -12.42
N VAL A 633 19.00 25.46 -12.67
CA VAL A 633 18.05 24.41 -13.02
C VAL A 633 18.16 24.08 -14.51
N PHE A 634 18.34 22.80 -14.83
CA PHE A 634 18.40 22.33 -16.21
C PHE A 634 17.02 22.35 -16.87
N PRO A 635 16.86 23.04 -18.02
CA PRO A 635 15.54 23.21 -18.65
C PRO A 635 15.12 22.06 -19.57
N GLY A 636 16.00 21.08 -19.84
CA GLY A 636 15.79 19.99 -20.79
C GLY A 636 15.34 18.68 -20.19
N TYR A 637 15.39 17.62 -20.98
CA TYR A 637 15.21 16.26 -20.51
C TYR A 637 16.28 15.87 -19.50
N ARG A 638 15.89 15.31 -18.38
CA ARG A 638 16.80 14.85 -17.33
C ARG A 638 17.20 13.38 -17.48
N ASP A 639 16.59 12.67 -18.42
CA ASP A 639 16.94 11.30 -18.77
C ASP A 639 18.14 11.22 -19.72
N HIS A 640 18.55 10.02 -20.06
CA HIS A 640 19.75 9.75 -20.84
C HIS A 640 19.48 8.88 -22.08
N VAL A 641 18.22 8.84 -22.56
CA VAL A 641 17.85 8.11 -23.78
C VAL A 641 18.51 8.75 -24.99
N GLY A 642 19.04 7.92 -25.89
CA GLY A 642 19.70 8.36 -27.11
C GLY A 642 21.20 8.13 -27.14
N VAL A 643 21.85 8.74 -28.13
CA VAL A 643 23.30 8.68 -28.32
C VAL A 643 23.90 10.01 -27.91
N HIS A 644 24.88 10.00 -27.01
CA HIS A 644 25.49 11.19 -26.46
C HIS A 644 27.02 11.07 -26.44
N GLU A 645 27.73 12.16 -26.78
CA GLU A 645 29.18 12.22 -26.76
C GLU A 645 29.68 12.37 -25.30
N GLN A 646 30.70 11.58 -24.93
CA GLN A 646 31.44 11.67 -23.68
C GLN A 646 32.57 12.70 -23.76
N ARG A 647 33.14 13.06 -22.59
CA ARG A 647 34.26 14.04 -22.53
C ARG A 647 35.53 13.58 -23.26
N ASP A 648 35.72 12.28 -23.44
CA ASP A 648 36.87 11.69 -24.08
C ASP A 648 36.69 11.40 -25.59
N GLY A 649 35.53 11.80 -26.14
CA GLY A 649 35.20 11.62 -27.58
C GLY A 649 34.53 10.29 -27.90
N ARG A 650 34.41 9.38 -26.93
CA ARG A 650 33.54 8.19 -27.05
C ARG A 650 32.09 8.58 -26.86
N PHE A 651 31.21 7.60 -26.92
CA PHE A 651 29.78 7.81 -26.76
C PHE A 651 29.20 6.99 -25.61
N TYR A 652 28.09 7.44 -25.06
CA TYR A 652 27.20 6.56 -24.34
C TYR A 652 25.87 6.44 -25.08
N VAL A 653 25.26 5.25 -25.00
CA VAL A 653 23.99 4.93 -25.64
C VAL A 653 22.99 4.55 -24.56
N GLY A 654 21.94 5.37 -24.39
CA GLY A 654 20.86 5.12 -23.46
C GLY A 654 19.64 4.52 -24.15
N VAL A 655 19.15 3.39 -23.63
CA VAL A 655 17.96 2.69 -24.13
C VAL A 655 16.87 2.58 -23.08
N LYS A 656 15.63 2.50 -23.54
CA LYS A 656 14.46 2.44 -22.66
C LYS A 656 13.73 1.10 -22.74
N PRO A 657 13.95 0.17 -21.79
CA PRO A 657 13.05 -0.97 -21.61
C PRO A 657 11.63 -0.48 -21.27
N THR A 658 10.62 -1.02 -21.93
CA THR A 658 9.23 -0.62 -21.68
C THR A 658 8.89 -0.79 -20.19
N VAL A 659 8.56 0.31 -19.51
CA VAL A 659 8.31 0.43 -18.06
C VAL A 659 9.41 -0.14 -17.13
N GLY A 660 10.60 -0.39 -17.70
CA GLY A 660 11.74 -1.00 -16.97
C GLY A 660 11.64 -2.51 -16.83
N HIS A 661 10.76 -3.18 -17.57
CA HIS A 661 10.66 -4.64 -17.57
C HIS A 661 11.70 -5.28 -18.49
N THR A 662 12.28 -6.40 -18.04
CA THR A 662 13.25 -7.19 -18.82
C THR A 662 13.19 -8.66 -18.36
N GLU A 663 13.92 -9.51 -19.05
CA GLU A 663 14.00 -10.95 -18.76
C GLU A 663 15.45 -11.37 -18.49
N GLY A 664 15.65 -12.44 -17.73
CA GLY A 664 16.97 -12.94 -17.37
C GLY A 664 17.82 -13.28 -18.58
N ASP A 665 17.26 -13.98 -19.55
CA ASP A 665 17.95 -14.32 -20.81
C ASP A 665 18.27 -13.09 -21.65
N GLN A 666 17.37 -12.08 -21.63
CA GLN A 666 17.63 -10.81 -22.29
C GLN A 666 18.81 -10.05 -21.65
N LEU A 667 18.90 -10.04 -20.30
CA LEU A 667 20.05 -9.43 -19.61
C LEU A 667 21.38 -10.13 -20.00
N GLN A 668 21.37 -11.45 -20.14
CA GLN A 668 22.54 -12.20 -20.58
C GLN A 668 22.92 -11.84 -22.03
N ARG A 669 21.93 -11.82 -22.97
CA ARG A 669 22.18 -11.41 -24.35
C ARG A 669 22.67 -9.96 -24.46
N LEU A 670 22.10 -9.04 -23.66
CA LEU A 670 22.56 -7.64 -23.61
C LEU A 670 23.99 -7.51 -23.10
N ALA A 671 24.41 -8.36 -22.13
CA ALA A 671 25.79 -8.40 -21.66
C ALA A 671 26.74 -8.87 -22.75
N ASP A 672 26.39 -9.95 -23.47
CA ASP A 672 27.16 -10.47 -24.58
C ASP A 672 27.26 -9.47 -25.74
N LEU A 673 26.13 -8.79 -26.04
CA LEU A 673 26.05 -7.74 -27.04
C LEU A 673 26.93 -6.56 -26.68
N ALA A 674 26.90 -6.10 -25.43
CA ALA A 674 27.76 -5.03 -24.93
C ALA A 674 29.24 -5.36 -25.16
N GLU A 675 29.69 -6.54 -24.74
CA GLU A 675 31.06 -6.98 -24.90
C GLU A 675 31.47 -7.14 -26.36
N ALA A 676 30.57 -7.62 -27.22
CA ALA A 676 30.83 -7.74 -28.67
C ALA A 676 31.10 -6.37 -29.33
N HIS A 677 30.59 -5.27 -28.73
CA HIS A 677 30.84 -3.90 -29.18
C HIS A 677 31.88 -3.15 -28.32
N GLY A 678 32.66 -3.89 -27.50
CA GLY A 678 33.71 -3.32 -26.66
C GLY A 678 33.23 -2.59 -25.42
N VAL A 679 31.95 -2.73 -25.04
CA VAL A 679 31.36 -2.10 -23.87
C VAL A 679 31.40 -3.06 -22.70
N THR A 680 32.01 -2.62 -21.59
CA THR A 680 32.07 -3.38 -20.34
C THR A 680 31.37 -2.68 -19.16
N ASP A 681 31.11 -1.38 -19.31
CA ASP A 681 30.50 -0.54 -18.29
C ASP A 681 29.08 -0.15 -18.67
N LEU A 682 28.17 -0.39 -17.76
CA LEU A 682 26.75 -0.15 -17.90
C LEU A 682 26.25 0.70 -16.75
N ARG A 683 25.12 1.39 -16.95
CA ARG A 683 24.45 2.12 -15.86
C ARG A 683 22.94 1.91 -15.95
N THR A 684 22.33 1.76 -14.79
CA THR A 684 20.86 1.90 -14.63
C THR A 684 20.53 3.32 -14.21
N THR A 685 19.33 3.82 -14.60
CA THR A 685 18.93 5.19 -14.33
C THR A 685 17.70 5.28 -13.42
N PRO A 686 17.42 6.44 -12.78
CA PRO A 686 16.18 6.66 -12.04
C PRO A 686 14.91 6.59 -12.92
N ASP A 687 15.03 6.79 -14.22
CA ASP A 687 13.92 6.66 -15.17
C ASP A 687 13.82 5.26 -15.79
N LYS A 688 14.54 4.27 -15.18
CA LYS A 688 14.51 2.84 -15.56
C LYS A 688 15.08 2.55 -16.95
N GLU A 689 16.10 3.28 -17.34
CA GLU A 689 16.85 3.09 -18.58
C GLU A 689 18.08 2.23 -18.30
N LEU A 690 18.65 1.68 -19.35
CA LEU A 690 19.97 1.06 -19.36
C LEU A 690 20.88 1.86 -20.28
N ILE A 691 22.07 2.20 -19.80
CA ILE A 691 23.06 2.97 -20.53
C ILE A 691 24.30 2.11 -20.78
N PHE A 692 24.78 2.11 -22.01
CA PHE A 692 26.02 1.50 -22.49
C PHE A 692 27.07 2.59 -22.57
N LEU A 693 28.15 2.47 -21.82
CA LEU A 693 29.18 3.50 -21.72
C LEU A 693 30.41 3.17 -22.58
N ASN A 694 31.20 4.19 -22.84
CA ASN A 694 32.50 4.05 -23.48
C ASN A 694 32.45 3.43 -24.90
N VAL A 695 31.38 3.67 -25.62
CA VAL A 695 31.16 3.16 -26.99
C VAL A 695 32.10 3.91 -27.95
N GLU A 696 32.94 3.19 -28.68
CA GLU A 696 33.78 3.78 -29.68
C GLU A 696 32.93 4.33 -30.85
N PRO A 697 33.32 5.43 -31.51
CA PRO A 697 32.52 6.07 -32.53
C PRO A 697 32.09 5.15 -33.67
N ASP A 698 32.94 4.23 -34.06
CA ASP A 698 32.69 3.27 -35.15
C ASP A 698 31.84 2.05 -34.72
N ALA A 699 31.64 1.87 -33.45
CA ALA A 699 30.78 0.81 -32.89
C ALA A 699 29.32 1.27 -32.65
N VAL A 700 29.04 2.57 -32.68
CA VAL A 700 27.72 3.13 -32.32
C VAL A 700 26.60 2.57 -33.19
N ASP A 701 26.71 2.62 -34.51
CA ASP A 701 25.66 2.17 -35.43
C ASP A 701 25.38 0.66 -35.27
N GLY A 702 26.45 -0.15 -35.15
CA GLY A 702 26.34 -1.58 -34.94
C GLY A 702 25.68 -1.92 -33.60
N LEU A 703 25.97 -1.17 -32.53
CA LEU A 703 25.35 -1.32 -31.23
C LEU A 703 23.85 -0.95 -31.29
N LEU A 704 23.49 0.14 -31.95
CA LEU A 704 22.10 0.55 -32.16
C LEU A 704 21.26 -0.51 -32.86
N ASP A 705 21.76 -1.03 -33.98
CA ASP A 705 21.08 -2.11 -34.72
C ASP A 705 20.87 -3.38 -33.87
N ALA A 706 21.88 -3.74 -33.07
CA ALA A 706 21.81 -4.90 -32.20
C ALA A 706 20.84 -4.69 -31.03
N LEU A 707 20.80 -3.49 -30.45
CA LEU A 707 19.87 -3.13 -29.38
C LEU A 707 18.43 -3.05 -29.89
N ASP A 708 18.18 -2.50 -31.07
CA ASP A 708 16.86 -2.48 -31.70
C ASP A 708 16.34 -3.91 -31.99
N ALA A 709 17.24 -4.84 -32.37
CA ALA A 709 16.89 -6.26 -32.55
C ALA A 709 16.47 -6.96 -31.25
N GLU A 710 16.99 -6.51 -30.10
CA GLU A 710 16.59 -6.96 -28.77
C GLU A 710 15.34 -6.21 -28.22
N GLY A 711 14.73 -5.30 -29.00
CA GLY A 711 13.60 -4.47 -28.58
C GLY A 711 13.98 -3.35 -27.58
N MET A 712 15.27 -3.02 -27.52
CA MET A 712 15.85 -1.96 -26.68
C MET A 712 16.22 -0.75 -27.52
N SER A 713 15.27 0.15 -27.76
CA SER A 713 15.54 1.29 -28.65
C SER A 713 16.17 2.47 -27.92
N ALA A 714 17.18 3.06 -28.57
CA ALA A 714 17.71 4.38 -28.22
C ALA A 714 16.88 5.54 -28.81
N ARG A 715 15.85 5.23 -29.58
CA ARG A 715 14.93 6.20 -30.21
C ARG A 715 13.47 5.78 -29.98
N PRO A 716 13.06 5.54 -28.72
CA PRO A 716 11.66 5.19 -28.43
C PRO A 716 10.75 6.38 -28.72
N SER A 717 9.45 6.12 -28.90
CA SER A 717 8.44 7.18 -28.89
C SER A 717 8.47 7.96 -27.58
N SER A 718 7.94 9.18 -27.58
CA SER A 718 7.80 10.00 -26.37
C SER A 718 7.03 9.27 -25.27
N PHE A 719 5.98 8.50 -25.62
CA PHE A 719 5.22 7.72 -24.63
C PHE A 719 6.02 6.57 -24.06
N ARG A 720 6.74 5.79 -24.87
CA ARG A 720 7.59 4.70 -24.40
C ARG A 720 8.73 5.20 -23.51
N ARG A 721 9.27 6.39 -23.82
CA ARG A 721 10.30 7.07 -23.05
C ARG A 721 9.78 7.52 -21.69
N ASP A 722 8.58 8.10 -21.61
CA ASP A 722 8.11 8.85 -20.45
C ASP A 722 7.13 8.08 -19.53
N ILE A 723 6.61 6.92 -19.97
CA ILE A 723 5.72 6.10 -19.14
C ILE A 723 6.52 5.24 -18.16
N ILE A 724 6.16 5.35 -16.87
CA ILE A 724 6.70 4.50 -15.82
C ILE A 724 5.58 3.89 -14.96
N SER A 725 5.82 2.71 -14.42
CA SER A 725 4.90 2.04 -13.51
C SER A 725 5.60 1.48 -12.28
N CYS A 726 4.86 1.26 -11.19
CA CYS A 726 5.34 0.44 -10.09
C CYS A 726 5.09 -1.04 -10.39
N THR A 727 5.52 -1.93 -9.49
CA THR A 727 5.32 -3.39 -9.63
C THR A 727 3.85 -3.80 -9.74
N GLY A 728 2.94 -3.06 -9.07
CA GLY A 728 1.50 -3.30 -9.17
C GLY A 728 0.99 -4.55 -8.48
N LEU A 729 -0.21 -4.97 -8.89
CA LEU A 729 -0.94 -6.08 -8.28
C LEU A 729 -0.25 -7.43 -8.49
N GLU A 730 0.58 -7.54 -9.50
CA GLU A 730 1.27 -8.77 -9.86
C GLU A 730 2.11 -9.33 -8.70
N PHE A 731 2.89 -8.48 -8.00
CA PHE A 731 3.76 -8.93 -6.91
C PHE A 731 3.63 -8.15 -5.60
N CYS A 732 3.00 -6.97 -5.62
CA CYS A 732 2.98 -6.08 -4.46
C CYS A 732 1.74 -6.30 -3.58
N LYS A 733 1.93 -6.70 -2.31
CA LYS A 733 0.86 -6.89 -1.32
C LYS A 733 0.05 -5.62 -0.99
N LEU A 734 0.56 -4.44 -1.34
CA LEU A 734 -0.09 -3.15 -1.07
C LEU A 734 -0.83 -2.59 -2.27
N ALA A 735 -0.69 -3.22 -3.45
CA ALA A 735 -1.34 -2.76 -4.67
C ALA A 735 -2.83 -3.09 -4.69
N LEU A 736 -3.61 -2.19 -5.25
CA LEU A 736 -5.05 -2.30 -5.43
C LEU A 736 -5.42 -2.51 -6.91
N VAL A 737 -4.47 -2.23 -7.82
CA VAL A 737 -4.67 -2.31 -9.26
C VAL A 737 -3.44 -2.86 -9.96
N THR A 738 -3.67 -3.45 -11.12
CA THR A 738 -2.63 -3.85 -12.07
C THR A 738 -1.97 -2.60 -12.65
N THR A 739 -0.63 -2.55 -12.71
CA THR A 739 0.07 -1.36 -13.20
C THR A 739 1.04 -1.64 -14.32
N LYS A 740 1.92 -2.64 -14.21
CA LYS A 740 2.97 -2.87 -15.22
C LYS A 740 2.38 -3.26 -16.57
N GLN A 741 1.59 -4.34 -16.62
CA GLN A 741 0.93 -4.77 -17.85
C GLN A 741 -0.01 -3.69 -18.39
N ARG A 742 -0.71 -2.97 -17.48
CA ARG A 742 -1.59 -1.86 -17.88
C ARG A 742 -0.81 -0.71 -18.51
N ALA A 743 0.38 -0.39 -18.00
CA ALA A 743 1.25 0.64 -18.56
C ALA A 743 1.82 0.25 -19.93
N ILE A 744 2.16 -1.03 -20.15
CA ILE A 744 2.58 -1.55 -21.45
C ILE A 744 1.45 -1.36 -22.48
N THR A 745 0.25 -1.86 -22.17
CA THR A 745 -0.91 -1.71 -23.04
C THR A 745 -1.25 -0.25 -23.31
N LEU A 746 -1.20 0.62 -22.28
CA LEU A 746 -1.43 2.05 -22.45
C LEU A 746 -0.39 2.67 -23.40
N THR A 747 0.89 2.30 -23.28
CA THR A 747 1.95 2.81 -24.18
C THR A 747 1.63 2.48 -25.63
N ASP A 748 1.31 1.22 -25.92
CA ASP A 748 0.98 0.76 -27.26
C ASP A 748 -0.26 1.49 -27.83
N GLN A 749 -1.30 1.70 -27.01
CA GLN A 749 -2.50 2.44 -27.41
C GLN A 749 -2.25 3.92 -27.67
N LEU A 750 -1.37 4.57 -26.88
CA LEU A 750 -1.03 5.97 -27.10
C LEU A 750 -0.16 6.15 -28.36
N GLU A 751 0.79 5.24 -28.61
CA GLU A 751 1.57 5.22 -29.85
C GLU A 751 0.68 5.07 -31.09
N GLU A 752 -0.29 4.15 -31.04
CA GLU A 752 -1.22 3.88 -32.15
C GLU A 752 -2.16 5.08 -32.43
N ARG A 753 -2.70 5.70 -31.39
CA ARG A 753 -3.79 6.69 -31.50
C ARG A 753 -3.30 8.13 -31.63
N LEU A 754 -2.19 8.48 -30.99
CA LEU A 754 -1.69 9.87 -30.90
C LEU A 754 -0.43 10.12 -31.73
N GLY A 755 0.28 9.05 -32.13
CA GLY A 755 1.61 9.17 -32.68
C GLY A 755 2.63 9.66 -31.66
N ASP A 756 3.62 10.45 -32.10
CA ASP A 756 4.64 11.00 -31.19
C ASP A 756 4.30 12.40 -30.70
N LEU A 757 4.88 12.80 -29.58
CA LEU A 757 4.79 14.16 -29.05
C LEU A 757 6.14 14.87 -29.17
N ASP A 758 6.08 16.17 -29.42
CA ASP A 758 7.26 17.05 -29.54
C ASP A 758 7.75 17.61 -28.20
N VAL A 759 7.05 17.30 -27.09
CA VAL A 759 7.37 17.69 -25.71
C VAL A 759 7.30 16.49 -24.78
N PRO A 760 8.07 16.51 -23.67
CA PRO A 760 7.99 15.47 -22.64
C PRO A 760 6.58 15.39 -22.04
N LEU A 761 6.12 14.15 -21.76
CA LEU A 761 4.86 13.91 -21.05
C LEU A 761 5.01 12.71 -20.12
N LYS A 762 5.40 12.94 -18.88
CA LYS A 762 5.61 11.86 -17.91
C LYS A 762 4.30 11.31 -17.36
N ILE A 763 4.02 10.04 -17.66
CA ILE A 763 2.82 9.33 -17.16
C ILE A 763 3.26 8.28 -16.16
N SER A 764 2.68 8.31 -14.94
CA SER A 764 3.08 7.45 -13.82
C SER A 764 1.94 6.63 -13.29
N LEU A 765 2.01 5.28 -13.42
CA LEU A 765 1.01 4.35 -12.92
C LEU A 765 1.44 3.75 -11.58
N ASN A 766 0.62 3.93 -10.54
CA ASN A 766 0.89 3.40 -9.20
C ASN A 766 -0.27 2.56 -8.67
N GLY A 767 0.03 1.38 -8.16
CA GLY A 767 -0.95 0.44 -7.63
C GLY A 767 -1.57 0.86 -6.29
N CYS A 768 -1.02 1.86 -5.60
CA CYS A 768 -1.50 2.29 -4.27
C CYS A 768 -0.97 3.70 -3.92
N PRO A 769 -1.38 4.28 -2.76
CA PRO A 769 -0.95 5.62 -2.33
C PRO A 769 0.56 5.78 -2.02
N ASN A 770 1.37 4.72 -2.06
CA ASN A 770 2.80 4.80 -1.73
C ASN A 770 3.63 5.55 -2.78
N SER A 771 3.11 5.74 -3.99
CA SER A 771 3.75 6.53 -5.05
C SER A 771 5.17 6.05 -5.39
N CYS A 772 5.31 4.75 -5.60
CA CYS A 772 6.61 4.16 -5.96
C CYS A 772 7.08 4.60 -7.35
N ALA A 773 6.17 4.84 -8.30
CA ALA A 773 6.44 5.43 -9.61
C ALA A 773 6.12 6.95 -9.66
N ARG A 774 6.29 7.67 -8.57
CA ARG A 774 6.32 9.14 -8.53
C ARG A 774 5.03 9.87 -8.95
N THR A 775 3.84 9.30 -8.72
CA THR A 775 2.51 9.82 -9.14
C THR A 775 2.31 11.31 -8.92
N GLN A 776 2.76 11.84 -7.77
CA GLN A 776 2.46 13.22 -7.42
C GLN A 776 3.28 14.26 -8.18
N VAL A 777 4.37 13.85 -8.82
CA VAL A 777 5.30 14.73 -9.56
C VAL A 777 5.42 14.34 -11.04
N ALA A 778 4.44 13.65 -11.56
CA ALA A 778 4.30 13.34 -12.98
C ALA A 778 3.29 14.28 -13.63
N ASP A 779 3.43 14.55 -14.91
CA ASP A 779 2.45 15.31 -15.71
C ASP A 779 1.07 14.66 -15.60
N ILE A 780 0.99 13.33 -15.78
CA ILE A 780 -0.21 12.54 -15.54
C ILE A 780 0.11 11.46 -14.52
N GLY A 781 -0.35 11.67 -13.30
CA GLY A 781 -0.16 10.76 -12.18
C GLY A 781 -1.41 9.93 -11.88
N LEU A 782 -1.33 8.61 -12.02
CA LEU A 782 -2.40 7.66 -11.85
C LEU A 782 -2.20 6.87 -10.55
N LYS A 783 -3.04 7.14 -9.54
CA LYS A 783 -3.00 6.47 -8.25
C LYS A 783 -4.08 5.41 -8.16
N GLY A 784 -3.70 4.15 -8.14
CA GLY A 784 -4.58 3.00 -8.05
C GLY A 784 -5.49 2.99 -6.82
N GLN A 785 -6.73 2.63 -7.04
CA GLN A 785 -7.76 2.44 -6.03
C GLN A 785 -8.89 1.57 -6.59
N ILE A 786 -9.72 1.00 -5.72
CA ILE A 786 -10.95 0.37 -6.15
C ILE A 786 -12.01 1.46 -6.31
N VAL A 787 -12.63 1.51 -7.49
CA VAL A 787 -13.70 2.45 -7.85
C VAL A 787 -15.00 1.70 -8.09
N THR A 788 -16.11 2.42 -8.16
CA THR A 788 -17.39 1.86 -8.55
C THR A 788 -17.67 2.27 -9.99
N ASP A 789 -17.88 1.29 -10.87
CA ASP A 789 -18.26 1.54 -12.25
C ASP A 789 -19.73 1.99 -12.38
N ASP A 790 -20.17 2.27 -13.60
CA ASP A 790 -21.55 2.69 -13.88
C ASP A 790 -22.59 1.63 -13.54
N ASP A 791 -22.21 0.34 -13.54
CA ASP A 791 -23.06 -0.79 -13.20
C ASP A 791 -23.10 -1.06 -11.68
N GLY A 792 -22.36 -0.29 -10.89
CA GLY A 792 -22.30 -0.41 -9.43
C GLY A 792 -21.31 -1.48 -8.96
N ASN A 793 -20.51 -2.09 -9.85
CA ASN A 793 -19.49 -3.06 -9.50
C ASN A 793 -18.24 -2.36 -8.97
N ARG A 794 -17.53 -3.04 -8.08
CA ARG A 794 -16.23 -2.58 -7.60
C ARG A 794 -15.14 -3.11 -8.52
N VAL A 795 -14.46 -2.19 -9.21
CA VAL A 795 -13.45 -2.49 -10.22
C VAL A 795 -12.15 -1.75 -9.96
N GLU A 796 -11.07 -2.19 -10.60
CA GLU A 796 -9.81 -1.46 -10.62
C GLU A 796 -9.99 -0.10 -11.30
N GLY A 797 -9.38 0.94 -10.75
CA GLY A 797 -9.41 2.27 -11.34
C GLY A 797 -8.39 3.20 -10.70
N PHE A 798 -8.40 4.45 -11.12
CA PHE A 798 -7.36 5.41 -10.75
C PHE A 798 -7.95 6.74 -10.27
N GLN A 799 -7.33 7.29 -9.25
CA GLN A 799 -7.42 8.71 -8.92
C GLN A 799 -6.38 9.46 -9.75
N VAL A 800 -6.82 10.42 -10.51
CA VAL A 800 -5.97 11.22 -11.40
C VAL A 800 -5.36 12.42 -10.68
N HIS A 801 -4.10 12.68 -10.97
CA HIS A 801 -3.32 13.86 -10.60
C HIS A 801 -2.70 14.43 -11.87
N LEU A 802 -2.90 15.70 -12.21
CA LEU A 802 -2.41 16.33 -13.43
C LEU A 802 -1.48 17.50 -13.13
N GLY A 803 -0.45 17.69 -13.95
CA GLY A 803 0.46 18.83 -13.90
C GLY A 803 1.43 18.80 -12.71
N GLY A 804 1.84 17.61 -12.23
CA GLY A 804 2.96 17.49 -11.33
C GLY A 804 4.28 17.62 -12.07
N ALA A 805 5.32 18.12 -11.39
CA ALA A 805 6.64 18.32 -11.98
C ALA A 805 7.78 18.18 -10.98
N VAL A 806 8.96 17.86 -11.48
CA VAL A 806 10.28 18.05 -10.86
C VAL A 806 11.12 18.92 -11.79
N GLY A 807 12.14 19.55 -11.29
CA GLY A 807 13.01 20.42 -12.11
C GLY A 807 12.66 21.88 -12.00
N MET A 808 12.45 22.57 -13.15
CA MET A 808 12.30 24.04 -13.20
C MET A 808 11.24 24.61 -12.24
N HIS A 809 10.12 23.90 -12.12
CA HIS A 809 9.01 24.33 -11.28
C HIS A 809 8.45 23.13 -10.51
N PRO A 810 9.20 22.60 -9.52
CA PRO A 810 8.79 21.39 -8.83
C PRO A 810 7.49 21.64 -8.05
N ASP A 811 6.46 20.83 -8.34
CA ASP A 811 5.15 20.95 -7.68
C ASP A 811 4.41 19.61 -7.75
N PHE A 812 3.36 19.51 -6.94
CA PHE A 812 2.51 18.34 -6.94
C PHE A 812 1.32 18.50 -7.87
N GLY A 813 1.05 17.46 -8.65
CA GLY A 813 -0.08 17.43 -9.56
C GLY A 813 -1.43 17.73 -8.88
N LYS A 814 -2.25 18.53 -9.55
CA LYS A 814 -3.62 18.86 -9.14
C LYS A 814 -4.47 17.57 -9.09
N LYS A 815 -4.92 17.22 -7.91
CA LYS A 815 -5.83 16.11 -7.74
C LYS A 815 -7.24 16.48 -8.22
N LEU A 816 -7.75 15.80 -9.24
CA LEU A 816 -9.12 15.96 -9.70
C LEU A 816 -10.08 15.30 -8.67
N ARG A 817 -10.74 16.15 -7.86
CA ARG A 817 -11.62 15.68 -6.78
C ARG A 817 -12.93 15.17 -7.34
N GLY A 818 -13.36 13.98 -6.90
CA GLY A 818 -14.59 13.35 -7.39
C GLY A 818 -14.46 12.66 -8.75
N HIS A 819 -13.43 12.98 -9.52
CA HIS A 819 -13.14 12.31 -10.80
C HIS A 819 -12.28 11.08 -10.56
N LYS A 820 -12.73 9.96 -11.05
CA LYS A 820 -12.06 8.66 -10.97
C LYS A 820 -12.29 7.95 -12.30
N VAL A 821 -11.26 7.31 -12.81
CA VAL A 821 -11.29 6.60 -14.08
C VAL A 821 -11.17 5.11 -13.80
N THR A 822 -12.04 4.29 -14.39
CA THR A 822 -11.90 2.83 -14.31
C THR A 822 -10.68 2.39 -15.13
N SER A 823 -10.14 1.21 -14.84
CA SER A 823 -9.04 0.67 -15.64
C SER A 823 -9.44 0.43 -17.10
N ALA A 824 -10.71 0.18 -17.36
CA ALA A 824 -11.23 -0.03 -18.72
C ALA A 824 -11.32 1.28 -19.53
N GLU A 825 -11.62 2.40 -18.87
CA GLU A 825 -11.77 3.72 -19.51
C GLU A 825 -10.46 4.51 -19.61
N LEU A 826 -9.38 3.96 -19.03
CA LEU A 826 -8.14 4.70 -18.82
C LEU A 826 -7.51 5.20 -20.14
N ASP A 827 -7.47 4.36 -21.18
CA ASP A 827 -6.85 4.70 -22.45
C ASP A 827 -7.61 5.85 -23.12
N ASP A 828 -8.94 5.77 -23.19
CA ASP A 828 -9.80 6.80 -23.76
C ASP A 828 -9.70 8.12 -22.99
N TYR A 829 -9.60 8.03 -21.68
CA TYR A 829 -9.40 9.21 -20.84
C TYR A 829 -8.07 9.91 -21.14
N ILE A 830 -6.96 9.15 -21.14
CA ILE A 830 -5.62 9.71 -21.38
C ILE A 830 -5.52 10.29 -22.80
N VAL A 831 -6.00 9.57 -23.81
CA VAL A 831 -6.04 10.05 -25.20
C VAL A 831 -6.76 11.40 -25.28
N ARG A 832 -7.99 11.49 -24.72
CA ARG A 832 -8.76 12.73 -24.72
C ARG A 832 -8.02 13.89 -24.04
N VAL A 833 -7.39 13.66 -22.89
CA VAL A 833 -6.65 14.70 -22.16
C VAL A 833 -5.45 15.17 -22.98
N VAL A 834 -4.72 14.24 -23.62
CA VAL A 834 -3.56 14.59 -24.45
C VAL A 834 -3.98 15.29 -25.74
N GLU A 835 -5.08 14.90 -26.39
CA GLU A 835 -5.66 15.60 -27.54
C GLU A 835 -6.05 17.04 -27.17
N ASN A 836 -6.76 17.22 -26.05
CA ASN A 836 -7.11 18.53 -25.54
C ASN A 836 -5.87 19.40 -25.29
N TYR A 837 -4.80 18.81 -24.74
CA TYR A 837 -3.52 19.49 -24.55
C TYR A 837 -2.91 19.89 -25.91
N LYS A 838 -2.81 18.97 -26.88
CA LYS A 838 -2.26 19.26 -28.24
C LYS A 838 -3.03 20.40 -28.93
N ASP A 839 -4.36 20.43 -28.78
CA ASP A 839 -5.23 21.41 -29.44
C ASP A 839 -5.22 22.79 -28.76
N GLN A 840 -4.95 22.86 -27.45
CA GLN A 840 -5.13 24.09 -26.67
C GLN A 840 -3.84 24.69 -26.12
N ARG A 841 -2.71 23.98 -26.24
CA ARG A 841 -1.42 24.48 -25.75
C ARG A 841 -0.88 25.59 -26.66
N ASP A 842 -0.13 26.50 -26.09
CA ASP A 842 0.72 27.43 -26.83
C ASP A 842 1.96 26.70 -27.36
N GLU A 843 2.64 27.26 -28.36
CA GLU A 843 3.86 26.68 -28.91
C GLU A 843 4.94 26.50 -27.84
N GLY A 844 5.38 25.25 -27.64
CA GLY A 844 6.38 24.89 -26.63
C GLY A 844 5.87 24.87 -25.18
N GLU A 845 4.58 25.10 -24.94
CA GLU A 845 3.99 25.06 -23.59
C GLU A 845 4.06 23.64 -23.03
N GLN A 846 4.56 23.52 -21.78
CA GLN A 846 4.61 22.25 -21.06
C GLN A 846 3.22 21.85 -20.57
N PHE A 847 2.97 20.53 -20.46
CA PHE A 847 1.68 19.99 -19.99
C PHE A 847 1.24 20.56 -18.63
N ARG A 848 2.19 20.72 -17.70
CA ARG A 848 1.93 21.32 -16.39
C ARG A 848 1.34 22.73 -16.49
N ASP A 849 1.93 23.58 -17.32
CA ASP A 849 1.52 24.99 -17.46
C ASP A 849 0.14 25.10 -18.09
N TRP A 850 -0.13 24.26 -19.10
CA TRP A 850 -1.47 24.11 -19.66
C TRP A 850 -2.50 23.67 -18.61
N VAL A 851 -2.21 22.66 -17.78
CA VAL A 851 -3.11 22.18 -16.72
C VAL A 851 -3.46 23.26 -15.71
N LEU A 852 -2.54 24.19 -15.41
CA LEU A 852 -2.78 25.28 -14.48
C LEU A 852 -3.81 26.27 -14.99
N ARG A 853 -3.92 26.47 -16.31
CA ARG A 853 -4.84 27.42 -16.95
C ARG A 853 -6.09 26.76 -17.56
N ALA A 854 -6.06 25.46 -17.79
CA ALA A 854 -7.17 24.74 -18.44
C ALA A 854 -8.39 24.65 -17.51
N ASP A 855 -9.57 24.71 -18.12
CA ASP A 855 -10.83 24.49 -17.43
C ASP A 855 -10.91 23.05 -16.91
N GLU A 856 -11.43 22.84 -15.72
CA GLU A 856 -11.52 21.52 -15.10
C GLU A 856 -12.37 20.52 -15.93
N ALA A 857 -13.36 21.03 -16.68
CA ALA A 857 -14.17 20.23 -17.57
C ALA A 857 -13.38 19.59 -18.73
N VAL A 858 -12.29 20.23 -19.17
CA VAL A 858 -11.40 19.72 -20.22
C VAL A 858 -10.44 18.66 -19.69
N LEU A 859 -10.15 18.73 -18.37
CA LEU A 859 -9.28 17.80 -17.64
C LEU A 859 -9.99 16.53 -17.16
N GLN A 860 -11.34 16.56 -17.06
CA GLN A 860 -12.19 15.43 -16.64
C GLN A 860 -12.71 14.63 -17.82
#